data_04d3a203d4c4342289e0a14b7880d948
#
_entry.id   04d3a203d4c4342289e0a14b7880d948
#
_cell.length_a   1.000
_cell.length_b   1.000
_cell.length_c   1.000
_cell.angle_alpha   90.00
_cell.angle_beta   90.00
_cell.angle_gamma   90.00
#
_symmetry.space_group_name_H-M   'P 1'
#
loop_
_entity.id
_entity.type
_entity.pdbx_description
1 polymer ?
#
loop_
_entity_poly.entity_id
_entity_poly.type
_entity_poly.pdbx_seq_one_letter_code
_entity_poly.pdbx_strand_id
1 'polypeptide(L)'
;MLHVPRSRTAVPPLPSEFVSRPALLALLERGEGSTITLVSAPPGYGKTLLLADWVRRQDVPCAWVSLDEEDDEPRRLWTSVLAGLSVCPAVPPDSRLHSLVVPQTAVGADFLTDLLEALAALPVRVRLVLDDVHHLRSRDALHGLQLLVRHLPRTVRLVLASRFDPALPVARMRMEERLCEVRTAQLGFSADQTAALAALCGLRLTDQQTAVLHARTDGWPAGVRLAALPLRDHPAPDRFLAAFTGDERPVADYLAGEVFSHLSEEEGELLRRASISDPIPTSLAAELSGRADAADMLSALERSTGLVVASGPHRTEFRIQELMRTYLTADLYRHGPAVAAQLHRQAATWWAARRRPVEALRHAAQSGDPALLTEFLHRWAPELVARGEHGELLRALGLAEAGHPRPDAWLALASAQVHLGNGNRRAATADVERAARVTDIAGDVALDQFRTATSRLAGLGGQPPDDGTAPADPALAALNLAGRGAARIFSRPADEPANAPTVPADLEDALALSRDQHFGLLEVQCLCLIGTAALIAGDQARAQDAADAAVASAAAHGWHDSSWTAAALAVRAHALLSRGVPEPASQAALEGLGIASAEQDPLVRFALRCARGGALFDLGDRPAGLLELQEAHAEIGAMPVPAPLAAWAALLENRAALLLDLPVAATTAMGRLAARGDGDGELALMRAWSAAAAGAARTARAAVAPLLEGTVRPILPATLVDAWLVEVWGALRSGDRPAARQALQAALTVAEPMDVLRPFAMAGQGLRVLLVDQLGGARDPDAFAFRCLAARRRSSRPVSPDLSAREHDVLAQLVSLSNLGEIADELEVSVNTVKSHVRAIYGKLGVNTRRTAVLTALERGLLT
;
A
#
# COMPACT_ATOMS: atom_id res chain seq x y z
N MET A 1 -67.32 -3.52 -6.47
CA MET A 1 -66.13 -3.58 -5.56
C MET A 1 -64.89 -3.64 -6.41
N LEU A 2 -63.89 -2.80 -6.17
CA LEU A 2 -62.59 -2.95 -6.79
C LEU A 2 -61.96 -4.22 -6.24
N HIS A 3 -61.62 -5.17 -7.15
CA HIS A 3 -61.01 -6.45 -6.75
C HIS A 3 -59.48 -6.27 -6.65
N VAL A 4 -58.92 -6.46 -5.48
CA VAL A 4 -57.44 -6.45 -5.27
C VAL A 4 -56.93 -7.89 -5.46
N PRO A 5 -56.04 -8.16 -6.39
CA PRO A 5 -55.50 -9.51 -6.60
C PRO A 5 -54.77 -10.03 -5.33
N ARG A 6 -54.95 -11.31 -5.01
CA ARG A 6 -54.27 -11.94 -3.86
C ARG A 6 -52.76 -11.88 -3.91
N SER A 7 -52.17 -11.82 -5.10
CA SER A 7 -50.73 -11.65 -5.26
C SER A 7 -50.19 -10.34 -4.67
N ARG A 8 -51.04 -9.30 -4.59
CA ARG A 8 -50.68 -8.00 -4.01
C ARG A 8 -50.80 -7.93 -2.50
N THR A 9 -51.59 -8.84 -1.89
CA THR A 9 -51.80 -8.89 -0.45
C THR A 9 -51.09 -10.07 0.23
N ALA A 10 -50.33 -10.86 -0.52
CA ALA A 10 -49.56 -11.97 0.01
C ALA A 10 -48.07 -11.59 0.13
N VAL A 11 -47.42 -12.12 1.18
CA VAL A 11 -45.96 -11.96 1.33
C VAL A 11 -45.27 -12.65 0.17
N PRO A 12 -44.42 -11.95 -0.64
CA PRO A 12 -43.76 -12.52 -1.79
C PRO A 12 -42.88 -13.72 -1.44
N PRO A 13 -42.82 -14.77 -2.30
CA PRO A 13 -41.94 -15.91 -2.07
C PRO A 13 -40.45 -15.49 -2.17
N LEU A 14 -39.60 -16.15 -1.40
CA LEU A 14 -38.17 -15.99 -1.51
C LEU A 14 -37.66 -16.87 -2.68
N PRO A 15 -36.79 -16.36 -3.53
CA PRO A 15 -36.16 -17.16 -4.58
C PRO A 15 -35.20 -18.21 -3.98
N SER A 16 -34.91 -19.28 -4.75
CA SER A 16 -33.98 -20.33 -4.32
C SER A 16 -32.55 -19.79 -4.07
N GLU A 17 -32.16 -18.77 -4.81
CA GLU A 17 -30.85 -18.12 -4.73
C GLU A 17 -30.94 -16.88 -3.83
N PHE A 18 -31.46 -17.03 -2.63
CA PHE A 18 -31.63 -15.94 -1.67
C PHE A 18 -30.56 -15.98 -0.59
N VAL A 19 -29.87 -14.86 -0.40
CA VAL A 19 -28.91 -14.64 0.67
C VAL A 19 -29.61 -13.98 1.87
N SER A 20 -29.78 -14.71 2.96
CA SER A 20 -30.31 -14.14 4.20
C SER A 20 -29.36 -13.15 4.83
N ARG A 21 -29.90 -12.15 5.53
CA ARG A 21 -29.15 -11.00 6.06
C ARG A 21 -29.34 -10.86 7.58
N PRO A 22 -28.69 -11.71 8.39
CA PRO A 22 -28.94 -11.77 9.85
C PRO A 22 -28.74 -10.42 10.56
N ALA A 23 -27.73 -9.66 10.16
CA ALA A 23 -27.45 -8.33 10.74
C ALA A 23 -28.60 -7.33 10.51
N LEU A 24 -29.21 -7.35 9.31
CA LEU A 24 -30.35 -6.49 9.01
C LEU A 24 -31.63 -6.98 9.68
N LEU A 25 -31.83 -8.28 9.74
CA LEU A 25 -32.95 -8.86 10.48
C LEU A 25 -32.89 -8.44 11.96
N ALA A 26 -31.70 -8.56 12.58
CA ALA A 26 -31.49 -8.09 13.95
C ALA A 26 -31.68 -6.57 14.11
N LEU A 27 -31.37 -5.78 13.09
CA LEU A 27 -31.64 -4.33 13.09
C LEU A 27 -33.15 -4.05 13.06
N LEU A 28 -33.90 -4.75 12.20
CA LEU A 28 -35.36 -4.63 12.12
C LEU A 28 -36.02 -5.10 13.42
N GLU A 29 -35.51 -6.13 14.08
CA GLU A 29 -35.96 -6.62 15.37
C GLU A 29 -35.72 -5.61 16.50
N ARG A 30 -34.51 -5.07 16.58
CA ARG A 30 -34.21 -4.00 17.54
C ARG A 30 -35.06 -2.74 17.31
N GLY A 31 -35.38 -2.47 16.06
CA GLY A 31 -36.29 -1.40 15.64
C GLY A 31 -37.76 -1.67 16.06
N GLU A 32 -38.11 -2.79 16.70
CA GLU A 32 -39.46 -3.09 17.12
C GLU A 32 -40.03 -2.12 18.19
N GLY A 33 -39.20 -1.32 18.85
CA GLY A 33 -39.63 -0.19 19.68
C GLY A 33 -40.23 0.99 18.88
N SER A 34 -39.79 1.19 17.62
CA SER A 34 -40.25 2.28 16.76
C SER A 34 -41.62 2.00 16.16
N THR A 35 -42.41 3.02 15.94
CA THR A 35 -43.77 2.85 15.35
C THR A 35 -43.75 2.66 13.85
N ILE A 36 -42.68 3.14 13.21
CA ILE A 36 -42.49 3.12 11.75
C ILE A 36 -41.13 2.54 11.40
N THR A 37 -41.10 1.69 10.38
CA THR A 37 -39.88 1.18 9.75
C THR A 37 -39.85 1.63 8.30
N LEU A 38 -38.76 2.26 7.88
CA LEU A 38 -38.56 2.70 6.51
C LEU A 38 -37.34 1.96 5.91
N VAL A 39 -37.60 1.20 4.85
CA VAL A 39 -36.55 0.56 4.04
C VAL A 39 -36.47 1.28 2.71
N SER A 40 -35.42 2.09 2.52
CA SER A 40 -35.27 2.94 1.34
C SER A 40 -33.96 2.67 0.64
N ALA A 41 -34.05 2.24 -0.63
CA ALA A 41 -32.90 2.01 -1.51
C ALA A 41 -33.35 1.92 -2.98
N PRO A 42 -32.44 2.13 -3.95
CA PRO A 42 -32.72 1.96 -5.38
C PRO A 42 -33.26 0.58 -5.75
N PRO A 43 -33.74 0.39 -7.00
CA PRO A 43 -34.11 -0.92 -7.50
C PRO A 43 -33.01 -1.96 -7.36
N GLY A 44 -33.38 -3.23 -7.13
CA GLY A 44 -32.40 -4.33 -7.10
C GLY A 44 -31.60 -4.49 -5.79
N TYR A 45 -31.83 -3.69 -4.75
CA TYR A 45 -31.17 -3.83 -3.43
C TYR A 45 -31.85 -4.85 -2.51
N GLY A 46 -32.92 -5.49 -2.95
CA GLY A 46 -33.58 -6.57 -2.23
C GLY A 46 -34.45 -6.14 -1.05
N LYS A 47 -35.02 -4.93 -1.06
CA LYS A 47 -35.94 -4.39 -0.03
C LYS A 47 -37.09 -5.35 0.26
N THR A 48 -37.84 -5.70 -0.77
CA THR A 48 -38.98 -6.63 -0.69
C THR A 48 -38.58 -7.99 -0.13
N LEU A 49 -37.45 -8.53 -0.60
CA LEU A 49 -36.95 -9.84 -0.13
C LEU A 49 -36.49 -9.82 1.33
N LEU A 50 -35.85 -8.74 1.75
CA LEU A 50 -35.46 -8.55 3.16
C LEU A 50 -36.71 -8.54 4.06
N LEU A 51 -37.74 -7.77 3.69
CA LEU A 51 -38.96 -7.68 4.45
C LEU A 51 -39.75 -9.02 4.43
N ALA A 52 -39.74 -9.71 3.28
CA ALA A 52 -40.39 -11.04 3.19
C ALA A 52 -39.67 -12.10 4.05
N ASP A 53 -38.33 -12.09 4.12
CA ASP A 53 -37.55 -12.98 5.02
C ASP A 53 -37.82 -12.63 6.46
N TRP A 54 -37.82 -11.32 6.82
CA TRP A 54 -38.12 -10.88 8.17
C TRP A 54 -39.48 -11.28 8.66
N VAL A 55 -40.55 -11.05 7.84
CA VAL A 55 -41.93 -11.41 8.18
C VAL A 55 -42.11 -12.92 8.35
N ARG A 56 -41.46 -13.74 7.52
CA ARG A 56 -41.57 -15.22 7.58
C ARG A 56 -40.89 -15.84 8.79
N ARG A 57 -39.93 -15.18 9.40
CA ARG A 57 -39.16 -15.68 10.53
C ARG A 57 -39.80 -15.38 11.88
N GLN A 58 -40.86 -14.59 11.89
CA GLN A 58 -41.45 -14.11 13.12
C GLN A 58 -42.94 -14.43 13.17
N ASP A 59 -43.41 -14.76 14.35
CA ASP A 59 -44.85 -15.09 14.62
C ASP A 59 -45.72 -13.83 14.75
N VAL A 60 -45.20 -12.62 14.36
CA VAL A 60 -46.00 -11.38 14.41
C VAL A 60 -46.92 -11.31 13.20
N PRO A 61 -48.24 -11.16 13.39
CA PRO A 61 -49.16 -11.08 12.27
C PRO A 61 -48.85 -9.91 11.33
N CYS A 62 -48.92 -10.17 10.03
CA CYS A 62 -48.56 -9.20 9.00
C CYS A 62 -49.70 -9.02 8.00
N ALA A 63 -50.09 -7.79 7.76
CA ALA A 63 -50.84 -7.37 6.58
C ALA A 63 -49.86 -6.83 5.54
N TRP A 64 -49.77 -7.45 4.38
CA TRP A 64 -48.89 -7.06 3.28
C TRP A 64 -49.71 -6.43 2.17
N VAL A 65 -49.16 -5.33 1.62
CA VAL A 65 -49.71 -4.63 0.44
C VAL A 65 -48.58 -4.23 -0.49
N SER A 66 -48.51 -4.79 -1.67
CA SER A 66 -47.64 -4.30 -2.73
C SER A 66 -48.40 -3.28 -3.57
N LEU A 67 -47.90 -2.05 -3.57
CA LEU A 67 -48.48 -0.91 -4.27
C LEU A 67 -48.00 -0.85 -5.73
N ASP A 68 -48.86 -0.33 -6.61
CA ASP A 68 -48.51 -0.03 -7.99
C ASP A 68 -48.98 1.38 -8.40
N GLU A 69 -48.77 1.75 -9.67
CA GLU A 69 -49.15 3.09 -10.17
C GLU A 69 -50.66 3.39 -10.04
N GLU A 70 -51.49 2.37 -10.03
CA GLU A 70 -52.94 2.57 -9.91
C GLU A 70 -53.30 2.99 -8.48
N ASP A 71 -52.50 2.65 -7.47
CA ASP A 71 -52.71 3.03 -6.07
C ASP A 71 -52.36 4.51 -5.78
N ASP A 72 -51.85 5.27 -6.74
CA ASP A 72 -51.71 6.71 -6.64
C ASP A 72 -53.06 7.41 -6.54
N GLU A 73 -54.17 6.76 -6.93
CA GLU A 73 -55.51 7.17 -6.62
C GLU A 73 -55.86 6.85 -5.16
N PRO A 74 -56.26 7.84 -4.33
CA PRO A 74 -56.52 7.62 -2.89
C PRO A 74 -57.50 6.49 -2.62
N ARG A 75 -58.52 6.35 -3.43
CA ARG A 75 -59.54 5.30 -3.25
C ARG A 75 -58.95 3.93 -3.48
N ARG A 76 -58.09 3.76 -4.48
CA ARG A 76 -57.41 2.46 -4.75
C ARG A 76 -56.43 2.13 -3.63
N LEU A 77 -55.63 3.10 -3.20
CA LEU A 77 -54.71 2.95 -2.08
C LEU A 77 -55.40 2.37 -0.85
N TRP A 78 -56.46 3.02 -0.40
CA TRP A 78 -57.16 2.56 0.81
C TRP A 78 -57.93 1.28 0.61
N THR A 79 -58.38 0.98 -0.62
CA THR A 79 -58.99 -0.32 -0.96
C THR A 79 -57.94 -1.45 -0.83
N SER A 80 -56.71 -1.22 -1.33
CA SER A 80 -55.58 -2.15 -1.25
C SER A 80 -55.16 -2.34 0.22
N VAL A 81 -55.11 -1.28 1.01
CA VAL A 81 -54.80 -1.35 2.44
C VAL A 81 -55.84 -2.16 3.21
N LEU A 82 -57.16 -1.90 2.99
CA LEU A 82 -58.20 -2.68 3.60
C LEU A 82 -58.20 -4.14 3.17
N ALA A 83 -57.91 -4.40 1.89
CA ALA A 83 -57.78 -5.77 1.39
C ALA A 83 -56.65 -6.55 2.09
N GLY A 84 -55.47 -5.91 2.25
CA GLY A 84 -54.34 -6.50 2.97
C GLY A 84 -54.63 -6.75 4.44
N LEU A 85 -55.32 -5.83 5.11
CA LEU A 85 -55.75 -5.99 6.49
C LEU A 85 -56.77 -7.10 6.62
N SER A 86 -57.76 -7.21 5.72
CA SER A 86 -58.81 -8.20 5.74
C SER A 86 -58.32 -9.66 5.61
N VAL A 87 -57.17 -9.90 4.98
CA VAL A 87 -56.58 -11.24 4.87
C VAL A 87 -55.59 -11.52 5.99
N CYS A 88 -55.30 -10.57 6.87
CA CYS A 88 -54.41 -10.75 8.00
C CYS A 88 -55.06 -11.63 9.07
N PRO A 89 -54.44 -12.75 9.50
CA PRO A 89 -55.02 -13.68 10.47
C PRO A 89 -55.36 -13.07 11.86
N ALA A 90 -54.69 -11.92 12.16
CA ALA A 90 -54.91 -11.25 13.46
C ALA A 90 -56.09 -10.25 13.46
N VAL A 91 -56.73 -10.04 12.32
CA VAL A 91 -57.93 -9.23 12.23
C VAL A 91 -59.14 -10.12 12.47
N PRO A 92 -59.85 -9.96 13.62
CA PRO A 92 -61.01 -10.82 13.93
C PRO A 92 -62.10 -10.71 12.85
N PRO A 93 -62.86 -11.77 12.59
CA PRO A 93 -63.94 -11.77 11.61
C PRO A 93 -65.04 -10.72 11.87
N ASP A 94 -65.21 -10.35 13.13
CA ASP A 94 -66.19 -9.33 13.60
C ASP A 94 -65.59 -7.92 13.68
N SER A 95 -64.32 -7.75 13.22
CA SER A 95 -63.66 -6.45 13.23
C SER A 95 -64.35 -5.43 12.31
N ARG A 96 -64.48 -4.20 12.78
CA ARG A 96 -64.96 -3.05 11.97
C ARG A 96 -64.19 -2.88 10.66
N LEU A 97 -62.93 -3.34 10.58
CA LEU A 97 -62.14 -3.31 9.35
C LEU A 97 -62.82 -4.03 8.17
N HIS A 98 -63.57 -5.09 8.39
CA HIS A 98 -64.30 -5.82 7.33
C HIS A 98 -65.56 -5.08 6.83
N SER A 99 -66.09 -4.16 7.62
CA SER A 99 -67.30 -3.38 7.30
C SER A 99 -66.99 -1.98 6.73
N LEU A 100 -65.72 -1.56 6.82
CA LEU A 100 -65.29 -0.26 6.28
C LEU A 100 -65.35 -0.28 4.74
N VAL A 101 -65.98 0.76 4.17
CA VAL A 101 -66.09 0.96 2.73
C VAL A 101 -65.41 2.27 2.37
N VAL A 102 -64.46 2.20 1.42
CA VAL A 102 -63.79 3.38 0.93
C VAL A 102 -64.78 4.26 0.15
N PRO A 103 -64.95 5.56 0.47
CA PRO A 103 -65.90 6.46 -0.21
C PRO A 103 -65.66 6.56 -1.72
N GLN A 104 -66.75 6.71 -2.49
CA GLN A 104 -66.65 6.76 -3.94
C GLN A 104 -66.25 8.15 -4.50
N THR A 105 -66.54 9.19 -3.77
CA THR A 105 -66.32 10.58 -4.24
C THR A 105 -65.01 11.20 -3.79
N ALA A 106 -64.69 11.09 -2.52
CA ALA A 106 -63.37 11.55 -1.98
C ALA A 106 -63.05 10.81 -0.69
N VAL A 107 -61.81 10.45 -0.45
CA VAL A 107 -61.34 9.88 0.81
C VAL A 107 -61.10 11.05 1.78
N GLY A 108 -62.11 11.34 2.60
CA GLY A 108 -62.04 12.43 3.59
C GLY A 108 -61.43 11.98 4.93
N ALA A 109 -61.28 12.94 5.83
CA ALA A 109 -60.74 12.75 7.17
C ALA A 109 -61.57 11.76 7.98
N ASP A 110 -62.89 11.73 7.77
CA ASP A 110 -63.83 10.85 8.48
C ASP A 110 -63.52 9.36 8.23
N PHE A 111 -63.31 8.99 6.97
CA PHE A 111 -62.90 7.62 6.66
C PHE A 111 -61.56 7.21 7.31
N LEU A 112 -60.57 8.13 7.30
CA LEU A 112 -59.29 7.88 7.96
C LEU A 112 -59.41 7.78 9.46
N THR A 113 -60.33 8.55 10.09
CA THR A 113 -60.62 8.45 11.50
C THR A 113 -61.26 7.09 11.83
N ASP A 114 -62.26 6.68 11.07
CA ASP A 114 -62.89 5.36 11.23
C ASP A 114 -61.88 4.22 11.05
N LEU A 115 -60.98 4.33 10.09
CA LEU A 115 -59.89 3.34 9.90
C LEU A 115 -58.94 3.30 11.07
N LEU A 116 -58.50 4.47 11.59
CA LEU A 116 -57.60 4.55 12.75
C LEU A 116 -58.27 3.99 14.03
N GLU A 117 -59.59 4.27 14.25
CA GLU A 117 -60.33 3.67 15.37
C GLU A 117 -60.46 2.14 15.24
N ALA A 118 -60.75 1.64 14.05
CA ALA A 118 -60.80 0.23 13.78
C ALA A 118 -59.47 -0.47 13.98
N LEU A 119 -58.36 0.19 13.58
CA LEU A 119 -57.01 -0.28 13.81
C LEU A 119 -56.64 -0.26 15.32
N ALA A 120 -57.06 0.78 16.05
CA ALA A 120 -56.83 0.87 17.50
C ALA A 120 -57.55 -0.23 18.30
N ALA A 121 -58.67 -0.72 17.80
CA ALA A 121 -59.47 -1.77 18.40
C ALA A 121 -58.91 -3.19 18.18
N LEU A 122 -57.81 -3.38 17.42
CA LEU A 122 -57.22 -4.69 17.18
C LEU A 122 -56.72 -5.34 18.50
N PRO A 123 -57.02 -6.62 18.74
CA PRO A 123 -56.64 -7.29 19.99
C PRO A 123 -55.15 -7.63 20.11
N VAL A 124 -54.49 -7.74 18.98
CA VAL A 124 -53.03 -8.01 18.91
C VAL A 124 -52.37 -7.01 17.96
N ARG A 125 -51.08 -6.83 18.15
CA ARG A 125 -50.30 -5.94 17.30
C ARG A 125 -50.13 -6.54 15.90
N VAL A 126 -50.38 -5.73 14.87
CA VAL A 126 -50.28 -6.09 13.46
C VAL A 126 -49.16 -5.25 12.80
N ARG A 127 -48.35 -5.90 11.98
CA ARG A 127 -47.47 -5.18 11.04
C ARG A 127 -48.24 -4.92 9.74
N LEU A 128 -48.33 -3.66 9.37
CA LEU A 128 -48.84 -3.25 8.06
C LEU A 128 -47.62 -2.92 7.17
N VAL A 129 -47.32 -3.77 6.23
CA VAL A 129 -46.25 -3.57 5.24
C VAL A 129 -46.84 -2.97 3.98
N LEU A 130 -46.35 -1.78 3.61
CA LEU A 130 -46.64 -1.15 2.33
C LEU A 130 -45.34 -1.23 1.51
N ASP A 131 -45.31 -2.11 0.54
CA ASP A 131 -44.19 -2.28 -0.38
C ASP A 131 -44.39 -1.40 -1.61
N ASP A 132 -43.31 -0.89 -2.16
CA ASP A 132 -43.27 -0.01 -3.33
C ASP A 132 -44.04 1.32 -3.18
N VAL A 133 -43.93 1.94 -2.00
CA VAL A 133 -44.58 3.24 -1.66
C VAL A 133 -44.19 4.38 -2.61
N HIS A 134 -43.12 4.23 -3.37
CA HIS A 134 -42.68 5.21 -4.39
C HIS A 134 -43.65 5.43 -5.54
N HIS A 135 -44.65 4.58 -5.70
CA HIS A 135 -45.73 4.78 -6.67
C HIS A 135 -46.71 5.86 -6.23
N LEU A 136 -46.75 6.19 -4.92
CA LEU A 136 -47.60 7.27 -4.43
C LEU A 136 -46.96 8.64 -4.68
N ARG A 137 -47.54 9.40 -5.62
CA ARG A 137 -47.09 10.72 -6.04
C ARG A 137 -48.16 11.78 -5.89
N SER A 138 -49.46 11.40 -5.91
CA SER A 138 -50.54 12.35 -5.78
C SER A 138 -50.59 12.97 -4.37
N ARG A 139 -50.93 14.27 -4.31
CA ARG A 139 -51.04 15.00 -3.04
C ARG A 139 -52.02 14.35 -2.06
N ASP A 140 -53.11 13.84 -2.57
CA ASP A 140 -54.19 13.28 -1.76
C ASP A 140 -53.81 11.94 -1.18
N ALA A 141 -53.18 11.04 -1.96
CA ALA A 141 -52.68 9.77 -1.46
C ALA A 141 -51.59 9.96 -0.39
N LEU A 142 -50.63 10.86 -0.65
CA LEU A 142 -49.57 11.21 0.30
C LEU A 142 -50.11 11.88 1.55
N HIS A 143 -51.10 12.77 1.44
CA HIS A 143 -51.75 13.41 2.58
C HIS A 143 -52.44 12.35 3.45
N GLY A 144 -53.19 11.43 2.86
CA GLY A 144 -53.80 10.31 3.58
C GLY A 144 -52.76 9.43 4.31
N LEU A 145 -51.67 9.12 3.67
CA LEU A 145 -50.57 8.38 4.30
C LEU A 145 -49.89 9.19 5.43
N GLN A 146 -49.76 10.49 5.29
CA GLN A 146 -49.23 11.35 6.36
C GLN A 146 -50.14 11.39 7.56
N LEU A 147 -51.48 11.43 7.37
CA LEU A 147 -52.47 11.34 8.45
C LEU A 147 -52.40 9.99 9.18
N LEU A 148 -52.31 8.89 8.42
CA LEU A 148 -52.10 7.55 9.01
C LEU A 148 -50.84 7.53 9.88
N VAL A 149 -49.69 7.98 9.35
CA VAL A 149 -48.42 8.02 10.07
C VAL A 149 -48.47 8.88 11.32
N ARG A 150 -49.17 10.02 11.27
CA ARG A 150 -49.33 10.94 12.42
C ARG A 150 -50.12 10.34 13.57
N HIS A 151 -51.18 9.63 13.24
CA HIS A 151 -52.16 9.13 14.22
C HIS A 151 -52.14 7.60 14.39
N LEU A 152 -51.03 6.95 13.93
CA LEU A 152 -50.91 5.49 13.96
C LEU A 152 -51.10 4.93 15.39
N PRO A 153 -52.06 4.01 15.61
CA PRO A 153 -52.30 3.43 16.92
C PRO A 153 -51.17 2.47 17.29
N ARG A 154 -51.00 2.23 18.61
CA ARG A 154 -49.98 1.31 19.14
C ARG A 154 -50.15 -0.15 18.75
N THR A 155 -51.35 -0.51 18.30
CA THR A 155 -51.73 -1.82 17.78
C THR A 155 -51.20 -2.10 16.37
N VAL A 156 -50.75 -1.06 15.68
CA VAL A 156 -50.23 -1.18 14.32
C VAL A 156 -48.76 -0.68 14.25
N ARG A 157 -47.96 -1.43 13.56
CA ARG A 157 -46.62 -1.03 13.14
C ARG A 157 -46.61 -0.87 11.62
N LEU A 158 -46.24 0.28 11.17
CA LEU A 158 -46.16 0.57 9.74
C LEU A 158 -44.74 0.31 9.23
N VAL A 159 -44.63 -0.47 8.18
CA VAL A 159 -43.38 -0.80 7.50
C VAL A 159 -43.51 -0.30 6.05
N LEU A 160 -42.63 0.57 5.65
CA LEU A 160 -42.63 1.20 4.33
C LEU A 160 -41.40 0.76 3.57
N ALA A 161 -41.57 0.19 2.36
CA ALA A 161 -40.48 -0.01 1.44
C ALA A 161 -40.62 0.94 0.24
N SER A 162 -39.55 1.63 -0.10
CA SER A 162 -39.57 2.63 -1.16
C SER A 162 -38.25 2.68 -1.93
N ARG A 163 -38.25 3.14 -3.18
CA ARG A 163 -37.03 3.40 -3.95
C ARG A 163 -36.32 4.65 -3.46
N PHE A 164 -37.03 5.59 -2.93
CA PHE A 164 -36.57 6.87 -2.38
C PHE A 164 -37.41 7.25 -1.14
N ASP A 165 -37.01 8.32 -0.48
CA ASP A 165 -37.76 8.79 0.70
C ASP A 165 -39.15 9.26 0.30
N PRO A 166 -40.20 8.66 0.83
CA PRO A 166 -41.56 9.15 0.59
C PRO A 166 -41.71 10.55 1.17
N ALA A 167 -42.66 11.33 0.63
CA ALA A 167 -42.95 12.68 1.08
C ALA A 167 -43.60 12.71 2.49
N LEU A 168 -42.92 12.11 3.44
CA LEU A 168 -43.29 12.03 4.87
C LEU A 168 -42.33 12.91 5.69
N PRO A 169 -42.73 13.36 6.89
CA PRO A 169 -41.87 14.17 7.75
C PRO A 169 -40.77 13.30 8.44
N VAL A 170 -39.95 12.60 7.64
CA VAL A 170 -38.93 11.64 8.09
C VAL A 170 -37.99 12.24 9.13
N ALA A 171 -37.52 13.49 8.91
CA ALA A 171 -36.64 14.19 9.84
C ALA A 171 -37.28 14.34 11.25
N ARG A 172 -38.58 14.69 11.30
CA ARG A 172 -39.31 14.80 12.56
C ARG A 172 -39.48 13.44 13.24
N MET A 173 -39.85 12.43 12.48
CA MET A 173 -40.00 11.04 13.02
C MET A 173 -38.70 10.51 13.59
N ARG A 174 -37.54 10.88 12.98
CA ARG A 174 -36.22 10.54 13.48
C ARG A 174 -35.92 11.23 14.82
N MET A 175 -36.26 12.51 14.94
CA MET A 175 -36.09 13.26 16.20
C MET A 175 -37.00 12.75 17.33
N GLU A 176 -38.16 12.21 16.99
CA GLU A 176 -39.11 11.64 17.92
C GLU A 176 -38.81 10.18 18.29
N GLU A 177 -37.68 9.61 17.77
CA GLU A 177 -37.27 8.20 17.93
C GLU A 177 -38.36 7.16 17.51
N ARG A 178 -39.25 7.56 16.62
CA ARG A 178 -40.35 6.78 16.09
C ARG A 178 -39.99 5.98 14.85
N LEU A 179 -38.79 6.17 14.30
CA LEU A 179 -38.38 5.66 12.98
C LEU A 179 -37.22 4.69 13.12
N CYS A 180 -37.37 3.49 12.59
CA CYS A 180 -36.29 2.56 12.27
C CYS A 180 -35.98 2.67 10.78
N GLU A 181 -34.71 2.86 10.42
CA GLU A 181 -34.30 3.05 9.03
C GLU A 181 -33.32 1.98 8.57
N VAL A 182 -33.56 1.48 7.36
CA VAL A 182 -32.60 0.67 6.61
C VAL A 182 -32.35 1.37 5.26
N ARG A 183 -31.11 1.72 4.99
CA ARG A 183 -30.72 2.53 3.84
C ARG A 183 -29.85 1.75 2.86
N THR A 184 -29.58 2.34 1.69
CA THR A 184 -28.77 1.77 0.60
C THR A 184 -27.44 1.22 1.08
N ALA A 185 -26.70 2.00 1.90
CA ALA A 185 -25.40 1.58 2.43
C ALA A 185 -25.46 0.28 3.27
N GLN A 186 -26.57 0.04 3.96
CA GLN A 186 -26.79 -1.19 4.74
C GLN A 186 -27.33 -2.33 3.88
N LEU A 187 -28.06 -2.01 2.81
CA LEU A 187 -28.64 -2.97 1.86
C LEU A 187 -27.63 -3.46 0.84
N GLY A 188 -26.53 -2.74 0.59
CA GLY A 188 -25.42 -3.23 -0.22
C GLY A 188 -24.84 -4.52 0.37
N PHE A 189 -24.43 -5.46 -0.45
CA PHE A 189 -23.78 -6.70 -0.03
C PHE A 189 -22.35 -6.42 0.44
N SER A 190 -21.89 -7.12 1.44
CA SER A 190 -20.48 -7.28 1.75
C SER A 190 -19.81 -8.23 0.74
N ALA A 191 -18.48 -8.30 0.76
CA ALA A 191 -17.74 -9.27 -0.06
C ALA A 191 -18.18 -10.71 0.23
N ASP A 192 -18.41 -11.07 1.51
CA ASP A 192 -18.88 -12.39 1.91
C ASP A 192 -20.29 -12.70 1.37
N GLN A 193 -21.19 -11.71 1.39
CA GLN A 193 -22.54 -11.85 0.84
C GLN A 193 -22.52 -11.92 -0.70
N THR A 194 -21.58 -11.21 -1.34
CA THR A 194 -21.31 -11.32 -2.78
C THR A 194 -20.86 -12.73 -3.12
N ALA A 195 -19.91 -13.30 -2.37
CA ALA A 195 -19.46 -14.68 -2.52
C ALA A 195 -20.61 -15.68 -2.31
N ALA A 196 -21.44 -15.46 -1.27
CA ALA A 196 -22.58 -16.33 -0.97
C ALA A 196 -23.61 -16.34 -2.12
N LEU A 197 -23.96 -15.18 -2.69
CA LEU A 197 -24.87 -15.13 -3.84
C LEU A 197 -24.26 -15.79 -5.06
N ALA A 198 -22.98 -15.53 -5.37
CA ALA A 198 -22.27 -16.17 -6.46
C ALA A 198 -22.27 -17.70 -6.33
N ALA A 199 -22.02 -18.22 -5.12
CA ALA A 199 -22.08 -19.65 -4.83
C ALA A 199 -23.48 -20.23 -5.03
N LEU A 200 -24.55 -19.55 -4.58
CA LEU A 200 -25.93 -19.93 -4.83
C LEU A 200 -26.29 -19.94 -6.33
N CYS A 201 -25.69 -19.04 -7.09
CA CYS A 201 -25.80 -19.02 -8.56
C CYS A 201 -24.94 -20.11 -9.25
N GLY A 202 -24.25 -20.98 -8.50
CA GLY A 202 -23.44 -22.08 -9.03
C GLY A 202 -22.02 -21.71 -9.41
N LEU A 203 -21.51 -20.55 -8.97
CA LEU A 203 -20.14 -20.09 -9.22
C LEU A 203 -19.22 -20.44 -8.06
N ARG A 204 -17.98 -20.84 -8.38
CA ARG A 204 -16.88 -20.99 -7.43
C ARG A 204 -15.81 -19.95 -7.73
N LEU A 205 -15.89 -18.83 -7.03
CA LEU A 205 -14.95 -17.71 -7.19
C LEU A 205 -13.85 -17.81 -6.14
N THR A 206 -12.64 -17.38 -6.51
CA THR A 206 -11.55 -17.13 -5.55
C THR A 206 -11.83 -15.84 -4.78
N ASP A 207 -11.11 -15.62 -3.66
CA ASP A 207 -11.24 -14.39 -2.88
C ASP A 207 -10.94 -13.16 -3.73
N GLN A 208 -9.93 -13.25 -4.60
CA GLN A 208 -9.57 -12.17 -5.53
C GLN A 208 -10.67 -11.90 -6.56
N GLN A 209 -11.24 -12.94 -7.16
CA GLN A 209 -12.36 -12.81 -8.11
C GLN A 209 -13.60 -12.22 -7.42
N THR A 210 -13.86 -12.64 -6.20
CA THR A 210 -14.97 -12.10 -5.38
C THR A 210 -14.76 -10.62 -5.09
N ALA A 211 -13.54 -10.20 -4.73
CA ALA A 211 -13.21 -8.81 -4.49
C ALA A 211 -13.40 -7.95 -5.75
N VAL A 212 -13.00 -8.45 -6.92
CA VAL A 212 -13.20 -7.77 -8.21
C VAL A 212 -14.69 -7.64 -8.52
N LEU A 213 -15.48 -8.73 -8.40
CA LEU A 213 -16.93 -8.71 -8.64
C LEU A 213 -17.62 -7.73 -7.68
N HIS A 214 -17.27 -7.76 -6.41
CA HIS A 214 -17.80 -6.85 -5.40
C HIS A 214 -17.50 -5.38 -5.73
N ALA A 215 -16.25 -5.08 -6.07
CA ALA A 215 -15.84 -3.72 -6.45
C ALA A 215 -16.56 -3.23 -7.72
N ARG A 216 -16.75 -4.09 -8.74
CA ARG A 216 -17.44 -3.74 -9.99
C ARG A 216 -18.93 -3.49 -9.80
N THR A 217 -19.56 -4.19 -8.86
CA THR A 217 -20.99 -4.06 -8.59
C THR A 217 -21.29 -3.09 -7.45
N ASP A 218 -20.28 -2.62 -6.73
CA ASP A 218 -20.41 -1.81 -5.49
C ASP A 218 -21.37 -2.49 -4.49
N GLY A 219 -21.29 -3.82 -4.42
CA GLY A 219 -22.19 -4.62 -3.57
C GLY A 219 -23.67 -4.57 -3.96
N TRP A 220 -24.04 -4.09 -5.15
CA TRP A 220 -25.43 -4.08 -5.61
C TRP A 220 -25.93 -5.50 -5.87
N PRO A 221 -26.93 -6.02 -5.10
CA PRO A 221 -27.34 -7.42 -5.20
C PRO A 221 -27.84 -7.85 -6.58
N ALA A 222 -28.61 -6.99 -7.26
CA ALA A 222 -29.05 -7.27 -8.63
C ALA A 222 -27.86 -7.29 -9.60
N GLY A 223 -26.89 -6.38 -9.44
CA GLY A 223 -25.67 -6.35 -10.25
C GLY A 223 -24.84 -7.62 -10.10
N VAL A 224 -24.68 -8.12 -8.87
CA VAL A 224 -23.98 -9.39 -8.61
C VAL A 224 -24.69 -10.54 -9.30
N ARG A 225 -26.03 -10.61 -9.22
CA ARG A 225 -26.82 -11.64 -9.88
C ARG A 225 -26.74 -11.56 -11.40
N LEU A 226 -26.85 -10.36 -11.95
CA LEU A 226 -26.75 -10.13 -13.40
C LEU A 226 -25.34 -10.46 -13.94
N ALA A 227 -24.29 -10.24 -13.16
CA ALA A 227 -22.94 -10.67 -13.50
C ALA A 227 -22.75 -12.18 -13.42
N ALA A 228 -23.42 -12.84 -12.47
CA ALA A 228 -23.32 -14.29 -12.28
C ALA A 228 -23.87 -15.09 -13.46
N LEU A 229 -24.88 -14.57 -14.15
CA LEU A 229 -25.52 -15.27 -15.28
C LEU A 229 -24.54 -15.55 -16.43
N PRO A 230 -23.86 -14.55 -17.04
CA PRO A 230 -22.90 -14.80 -18.11
C PRO A 230 -21.58 -15.42 -17.60
N LEU A 231 -21.22 -15.20 -16.34
CA LEU A 231 -19.99 -15.72 -15.76
C LEU A 231 -20.00 -17.24 -15.58
N ARG A 232 -21.18 -17.83 -15.39
CA ARG A 232 -21.35 -19.28 -15.14
C ARG A 232 -20.71 -20.13 -16.22
N ASP A 233 -20.87 -19.75 -17.49
CA ASP A 233 -20.41 -20.52 -18.64
C ASP A 233 -19.20 -19.88 -19.34
N HIS A 234 -18.59 -18.85 -18.72
CA HIS A 234 -17.50 -18.12 -19.34
C HIS A 234 -16.16 -18.85 -19.21
N PRO A 235 -15.42 -19.08 -20.33
CA PRO A 235 -14.19 -19.88 -20.33
C PRO A 235 -13.01 -19.22 -19.60
N ALA A 236 -13.04 -17.89 -19.39
CA ALA A 236 -11.99 -17.12 -18.73
C ALA A 236 -12.60 -16.15 -17.70
N PRO A 237 -12.95 -16.61 -16.47
CA PRO A 237 -13.61 -15.81 -15.45
C PRO A 237 -12.86 -14.51 -15.11
N ASP A 238 -11.54 -14.57 -14.97
CA ASP A 238 -10.74 -13.39 -14.60
C ASP A 238 -10.82 -12.29 -15.65
N ARG A 239 -10.75 -12.68 -16.93
CA ARG A 239 -10.85 -11.73 -18.04
C ARG A 239 -12.26 -11.11 -18.12
N PHE A 240 -13.29 -11.93 -17.89
CA PHE A 240 -14.66 -11.44 -17.85
C PHE A 240 -14.85 -10.44 -16.71
N LEU A 241 -14.45 -10.78 -15.49
CA LEU A 241 -14.60 -9.91 -14.33
C LEU A 241 -13.83 -8.59 -14.49
N ALA A 242 -12.64 -8.64 -15.06
CA ALA A 242 -11.85 -7.44 -15.36
C ALA A 242 -12.56 -6.51 -16.38
N ALA A 243 -13.29 -7.08 -17.34
CA ALA A 243 -13.99 -6.37 -18.40
C ALA A 243 -15.47 -6.08 -18.09
N PHE A 244 -16.02 -6.62 -16.98
CA PHE A 244 -17.44 -6.51 -16.66
C PHE A 244 -17.83 -5.05 -16.38
N THR A 245 -18.84 -4.59 -17.11
CA THR A 245 -19.33 -3.21 -17.06
C THR A 245 -20.86 -3.17 -17.17
N GLY A 246 -21.45 -1.99 -17.00
CA GLY A 246 -22.90 -1.79 -17.07
C GLY A 246 -23.50 -1.96 -18.48
N ASP A 247 -22.70 -2.06 -19.54
CA ASP A 247 -23.15 -2.26 -20.91
C ASP A 247 -23.28 -3.73 -21.32
N GLU A 248 -22.95 -4.66 -20.44
CA GLU A 248 -23.31 -6.06 -20.59
C GLU A 248 -24.84 -6.20 -20.75
N ARG A 249 -25.26 -6.96 -21.77
CA ARG A 249 -26.68 -7.01 -22.21
C ARG A 249 -27.66 -7.21 -21.04
N PRO A 250 -27.49 -8.16 -20.10
CA PRO A 250 -28.44 -8.34 -19.02
C PRO A 250 -28.53 -7.14 -18.06
N VAL A 251 -27.39 -6.46 -17.85
CA VAL A 251 -27.31 -5.25 -17.00
C VAL A 251 -27.94 -4.08 -17.73
N ALA A 252 -27.58 -3.89 -18.99
CA ALA A 252 -28.10 -2.81 -19.82
C ALA A 252 -29.63 -2.89 -19.97
N ASP A 253 -30.18 -4.08 -20.25
CA ASP A 253 -31.63 -4.29 -20.38
C ASP A 253 -32.35 -4.00 -19.06
N TYR A 254 -31.76 -4.40 -17.92
CA TYR A 254 -32.31 -4.10 -16.59
C TYR A 254 -32.30 -2.60 -16.29
N LEU A 255 -31.14 -1.92 -16.53
CA LEU A 255 -31.02 -0.49 -16.29
C LEU A 255 -31.96 0.30 -17.20
N ALA A 256 -32.07 -0.05 -18.46
CA ALA A 256 -32.97 0.61 -19.40
C ALA A 256 -34.44 0.48 -18.98
N GLY A 257 -34.87 -0.74 -18.59
CA GLY A 257 -36.26 -1.01 -18.21
C GLY A 257 -36.66 -0.47 -16.85
N GLU A 258 -35.81 -0.64 -15.83
CA GLU A 258 -36.16 -0.36 -14.43
C GLU A 258 -35.69 1.02 -13.93
N VAL A 259 -34.74 1.63 -14.63
CA VAL A 259 -34.14 2.90 -14.16
C VAL A 259 -34.43 4.03 -15.13
N PHE A 260 -33.98 3.91 -16.39
CA PHE A 260 -34.06 5.01 -17.34
C PHE A 260 -35.45 5.28 -17.86
N SER A 261 -36.34 4.29 -17.89
CA SER A 261 -37.75 4.45 -18.28
C SER A 261 -38.53 5.44 -17.40
N HIS A 262 -38.01 5.73 -16.21
CA HIS A 262 -38.64 6.64 -15.24
C HIS A 262 -38.00 8.04 -15.17
N LEU A 263 -36.90 8.28 -15.92
CA LEU A 263 -36.23 9.58 -16.01
C LEU A 263 -36.84 10.43 -17.15
N SER A 264 -36.86 11.73 -16.96
CA SER A 264 -37.13 12.65 -18.07
C SER A 264 -35.97 12.61 -19.08
N GLU A 265 -36.21 13.01 -20.31
CA GLU A 265 -35.19 13.12 -21.34
C GLU A 265 -34.04 14.04 -20.91
N GLU A 266 -34.35 15.14 -20.22
CA GLU A 266 -33.38 16.10 -19.70
C GLU A 266 -32.51 15.53 -18.57
N GLU A 267 -33.09 14.75 -17.66
CA GLU A 267 -32.36 14.05 -16.60
C GLU A 267 -31.45 12.97 -17.16
N GLY A 268 -31.95 12.18 -18.12
CA GLY A 268 -31.17 11.18 -18.81
C GLY A 268 -29.98 11.76 -19.57
N GLU A 269 -30.16 12.89 -20.24
CA GLU A 269 -29.10 13.58 -20.98
C GLU A 269 -28.07 14.20 -20.05
N LEU A 270 -28.49 14.82 -18.93
CA LEU A 270 -27.58 15.31 -17.90
C LEU A 270 -26.68 14.20 -17.38
N LEU A 271 -27.28 13.07 -16.98
CA LEU A 271 -26.52 11.92 -16.45
C LEU A 271 -25.58 11.32 -17.51
N ARG A 272 -26.03 11.20 -18.76
CA ARG A 272 -25.23 10.69 -19.88
C ARG A 272 -23.99 11.55 -20.09
N ARG A 273 -24.14 12.87 -20.15
CA ARG A 273 -23.00 13.79 -20.34
C ARG A 273 -22.07 13.86 -19.13
N ALA A 274 -22.63 13.82 -17.92
CA ALA A 274 -21.85 13.87 -16.69
C ALA A 274 -21.13 12.55 -16.37
N SER A 275 -21.56 11.40 -16.94
CA SER A 275 -21.04 10.08 -16.67
C SER A 275 -19.54 9.91 -16.97
N ILE A 276 -18.96 10.80 -17.79
CA ILE A 276 -17.52 10.78 -18.11
C ILE A 276 -16.62 11.14 -16.94
N SER A 277 -17.16 11.72 -15.87
CA SER A 277 -16.40 12.15 -14.68
C SER A 277 -16.87 11.41 -13.42
N ASP A 278 -15.93 11.03 -12.55
CA ASP A 278 -16.19 10.47 -11.23
C ASP A 278 -15.09 10.92 -10.25
N PRO A 279 -15.41 11.70 -9.23
CA PRO A 279 -16.71 12.30 -8.95
C PRO A 279 -17.13 13.37 -9.97
N ILE A 280 -18.39 13.80 -9.91
CA ILE A 280 -18.99 14.84 -10.76
C ILE A 280 -19.14 16.11 -9.94
N PRO A 281 -18.24 17.09 -10.04
CA PRO A 281 -18.48 18.41 -9.46
C PRO A 281 -19.70 19.07 -10.11
N THR A 282 -20.55 19.71 -9.30
CA THR A 282 -21.78 20.37 -9.80
C THR A 282 -21.50 21.40 -10.89
N SER A 283 -20.40 22.14 -10.76
CA SER A 283 -20.00 23.13 -11.78
C SER A 283 -19.45 22.47 -13.07
N LEU A 284 -18.85 21.27 -12.98
CA LEU A 284 -18.50 20.49 -14.17
C LEU A 284 -19.76 19.94 -14.85
N ALA A 285 -20.72 19.42 -14.07
CA ALA A 285 -21.99 18.97 -14.61
C ALA A 285 -22.73 20.07 -15.38
N ALA A 286 -22.71 21.30 -14.86
CA ALA A 286 -23.27 22.46 -15.53
C ALA A 286 -22.56 22.76 -16.86
N GLU A 287 -21.22 22.72 -16.87
CA GLU A 287 -20.40 22.93 -18.07
C GLU A 287 -20.69 21.86 -19.15
N LEU A 288 -20.67 20.58 -18.75
CA LEU A 288 -20.87 19.47 -19.70
C LEU A 288 -22.29 19.39 -20.25
N SER A 289 -23.31 19.71 -19.42
CA SER A 289 -24.71 19.67 -19.84
C SER A 289 -25.17 20.98 -20.53
N GLY A 290 -24.45 22.07 -20.29
CA GLY A 290 -24.90 23.42 -20.71
C GLY A 290 -26.06 23.97 -19.89
N ARG A 291 -26.31 23.42 -18.67
CA ARG A 291 -27.46 23.75 -17.81
C ARG A 291 -27.03 24.41 -16.51
N ALA A 292 -27.55 25.56 -16.24
CA ALA A 292 -27.30 26.29 -14.99
C ALA A 292 -27.92 25.59 -13.76
N ASP A 293 -28.99 24.82 -13.94
CA ASP A 293 -29.74 24.12 -12.91
C ASP A 293 -29.26 22.68 -12.66
N ALA A 294 -28.11 22.25 -13.23
CA ALA A 294 -27.59 20.91 -13.12
C ALA A 294 -27.39 20.44 -11.65
N ALA A 295 -27.03 21.34 -10.74
CA ALA A 295 -26.86 21.03 -9.32
C ALA A 295 -28.19 20.66 -8.66
N ASP A 296 -29.27 21.40 -8.98
CA ASP A 296 -30.62 21.14 -8.47
C ASP A 296 -31.17 19.83 -9.03
N MET A 297 -30.92 19.58 -10.32
CA MET A 297 -31.29 18.32 -10.98
C MET A 297 -30.58 17.12 -10.37
N LEU A 298 -29.26 17.18 -10.14
CA LEU A 298 -28.51 16.11 -9.49
C LEU A 298 -29.01 15.86 -8.06
N SER A 299 -29.33 16.94 -7.33
CA SER A 299 -29.92 16.83 -6.00
C SER A 299 -31.34 16.25 -6.03
N ALA A 300 -32.12 16.54 -7.07
CA ALA A 300 -33.43 15.93 -7.28
C ALA A 300 -33.31 14.44 -7.63
N LEU A 301 -32.38 14.08 -8.52
CA LEU A 301 -32.08 12.70 -8.90
C LEU A 301 -31.59 11.86 -7.72
N GLU A 302 -30.77 12.43 -6.83
CA GLU A 302 -30.40 11.76 -5.59
C GLU A 302 -31.62 11.39 -4.74
N ARG A 303 -32.56 12.35 -4.60
CA ARG A 303 -33.78 12.11 -3.81
C ARG A 303 -34.77 11.16 -4.48
N SER A 304 -34.85 11.20 -5.81
CA SER A 304 -35.88 10.45 -6.56
C SER A 304 -35.43 9.04 -7.00
N THR A 305 -34.13 8.84 -7.19
CA THR A 305 -33.62 7.57 -7.72
C THR A 305 -32.69 6.85 -6.77
N GLY A 306 -31.94 7.58 -5.93
CA GLY A 306 -30.88 7.04 -5.09
C GLY A 306 -29.69 6.46 -5.85
N LEU A 307 -29.63 6.62 -7.17
CA LEU A 307 -28.56 6.12 -8.03
C LEU A 307 -27.42 7.13 -8.20
N VAL A 308 -27.71 8.36 -7.85
CA VAL A 308 -26.76 9.46 -7.72
C VAL A 308 -26.65 9.78 -6.23
N VAL A 309 -25.44 9.87 -5.72
CA VAL A 309 -25.17 10.12 -4.31
C VAL A 309 -24.26 11.33 -4.17
N ALA A 310 -24.63 12.28 -3.33
CA ALA A 310 -23.76 13.40 -3.03
C ALA A 310 -22.51 12.91 -2.27
N SER A 311 -21.36 13.41 -2.66
CA SER A 311 -20.07 13.17 -2.04
C SER A 311 -19.42 14.49 -1.61
N GLY A 312 -18.46 14.39 -0.69
CA GLY A 312 -17.76 15.56 -0.16
C GLY A 312 -18.53 16.33 0.93
N PRO A 313 -17.82 17.19 1.68
CA PRO A 313 -18.34 17.81 2.92
C PRO A 313 -19.48 18.81 2.69
N HIS A 314 -19.64 19.35 1.49
CA HIS A 314 -20.63 20.40 1.17
C HIS A 314 -21.63 20.00 0.08
N ARG A 315 -21.70 18.70 -0.27
CA ARG A 315 -22.58 18.20 -1.35
C ARG A 315 -22.36 18.91 -2.69
N THR A 316 -21.12 19.31 -2.96
CA THR A 316 -20.71 19.97 -4.20
C THR A 316 -20.29 19.00 -5.30
N GLU A 317 -20.21 17.73 -4.96
CA GLU A 317 -19.84 16.64 -5.85
C GLU A 317 -20.87 15.53 -5.75
N PHE A 318 -21.06 14.82 -6.84
CA PHE A 318 -21.96 13.68 -6.93
C PHE A 318 -21.22 12.49 -7.53
N ARG A 319 -21.68 11.29 -7.20
CA ARG A 319 -21.24 10.04 -7.81
C ARG A 319 -22.42 9.30 -8.37
N ILE A 320 -22.28 8.78 -9.58
CA ILE A 320 -23.24 7.85 -10.17
C ILE A 320 -22.80 6.44 -9.79
N GLN A 321 -23.75 5.56 -9.45
CA GLN A 321 -23.48 4.15 -9.20
C GLN A 321 -22.70 3.54 -10.38
N GLU A 322 -21.66 2.75 -10.10
CA GLU A 322 -20.63 2.38 -11.09
C GLU A 322 -21.18 1.68 -12.34
N LEU A 323 -22.06 0.68 -12.19
CA LEU A 323 -22.64 -0.01 -13.35
C LEU A 323 -23.52 0.91 -14.20
N MET A 324 -24.25 1.83 -13.55
CA MET A 324 -25.03 2.84 -14.27
C MET A 324 -24.11 3.84 -14.98
N ARG A 325 -23.03 4.27 -14.34
CA ARG A 325 -22.06 5.18 -14.93
C ARG A 325 -21.43 4.57 -16.18
N THR A 326 -20.96 3.31 -16.06
CA THR A 326 -20.34 2.60 -17.20
C THR A 326 -21.34 2.35 -18.33
N TYR A 327 -22.61 2.04 -18.02
CA TYR A 327 -23.68 1.96 -19.02
C TYR A 327 -23.87 3.29 -19.76
N LEU A 328 -24.04 4.39 -19.01
CA LEU A 328 -24.25 5.73 -19.60
C LEU A 328 -23.07 6.16 -20.46
N THR A 329 -21.85 5.89 -19.98
CA THR A 329 -20.63 6.18 -20.73
C THR A 329 -20.58 5.36 -22.03
N ALA A 330 -20.87 4.07 -21.97
CA ALA A 330 -20.91 3.21 -23.15
C ALA A 330 -22.01 3.66 -24.14
N ASP A 331 -23.16 4.07 -23.61
CA ASP A 331 -24.27 4.62 -24.42
C ASP A 331 -23.86 5.92 -25.12
N LEU A 332 -23.18 6.82 -24.41
CA LEU A 332 -22.64 8.06 -24.97
C LEU A 332 -21.66 7.77 -26.14
N TYR A 333 -20.74 6.82 -25.96
CA TYR A 333 -19.77 6.47 -27.00
C TYR A 333 -20.42 5.78 -28.22
N ARG A 334 -21.46 4.97 -28.01
CA ARG A 334 -22.17 4.29 -29.09
C ARG A 334 -22.97 5.25 -29.98
N HIS A 335 -23.63 6.23 -29.37
CA HIS A 335 -24.53 7.13 -30.07
C HIS A 335 -23.88 8.45 -30.48
N GLY A 336 -22.81 8.85 -29.85
CA GLY A 336 -22.16 10.14 -30.11
C GLY A 336 -20.67 10.17 -29.83
N PRO A 337 -19.82 9.38 -30.52
CA PRO A 337 -18.38 9.37 -30.22
C PRO A 337 -17.72 10.76 -30.37
N ALA A 338 -18.18 11.57 -31.30
CA ALA A 338 -17.69 12.94 -31.47
C ALA A 338 -18.13 13.86 -30.31
N VAL A 339 -19.34 13.63 -29.78
CA VAL A 339 -19.83 14.36 -28.58
C VAL A 339 -19.02 13.93 -27.36
N ALA A 340 -18.75 12.63 -27.18
CA ALA A 340 -17.92 12.15 -26.11
C ALA A 340 -16.52 12.79 -26.14
N ALA A 341 -15.88 12.80 -27.30
CA ALA A 341 -14.57 13.44 -27.50
C ALA A 341 -14.60 14.95 -27.14
N GLN A 342 -15.68 15.67 -27.53
CA GLN A 342 -15.86 17.07 -27.19
C GLN A 342 -16.04 17.27 -25.67
N LEU A 343 -16.88 16.46 -25.03
CA LEU A 343 -17.10 16.51 -23.57
C LEU A 343 -15.80 16.25 -22.80
N HIS A 344 -14.99 15.29 -23.25
CA HIS A 344 -13.68 15.04 -22.66
C HIS A 344 -12.72 16.23 -22.82
N ARG A 345 -12.71 16.91 -23.97
CA ARG A 345 -11.93 18.15 -24.12
C ARG A 345 -12.40 19.26 -23.18
N GLN A 346 -13.71 19.45 -23.03
CA GLN A 346 -14.28 20.41 -22.10
C GLN A 346 -13.88 20.06 -20.65
N ALA A 347 -14.05 18.81 -20.24
CA ALA A 347 -13.65 18.33 -18.92
C ALA A 347 -12.13 18.51 -18.68
N ALA A 348 -11.30 18.15 -19.66
CA ALA A 348 -9.84 18.32 -19.57
C ALA A 348 -9.47 19.79 -19.30
N THR A 349 -10.03 20.72 -20.07
CA THR A 349 -9.79 22.16 -19.91
C THR A 349 -10.32 22.67 -18.57
N TRP A 350 -11.50 22.19 -18.15
CA TRP A 350 -12.12 22.55 -16.89
C TRP A 350 -11.27 22.11 -15.66
N TRP A 351 -10.74 20.87 -15.68
CA TRP A 351 -9.84 20.36 -14.65
C TRP A 351 -8.48 21.07 -14.67
N ALA A 352 -7.98 21.37 -15.88
CA ALA A 352 -6.75 22.14 -16.07
C ALA A 352 -6.80 23.52 -15.42
N ALA A 353 -7.90 24.23 -15.60
CA ALA A 353 -8.12 25.55 -14.99
C ALA A 353 -8.13 25.51 -13.45
N ARG A 354 -8.39 24.34 -12.86
CA ARG A 354 -8.41 24.10 -11.41
C ARG A 354 -7.15 23.44 -10.86
N ARG A 355 -6.11 23.33 -11.69
CA ARG A 355 -4.83 22.72 -11.34
C ARG A 355 -4.96 21.27 -10.83
N ARG A 356 -5.82 20.51 -11.49
CA ARG A 356 -6.01 19.08 -11.25
C ARG A 356 -5.41 18.28 -12.43
N PRO A 357 -4.08 18.10 -12.45
CA PRO A 357 -3.37 17.56 -13.61
C PRO A 357 -3.73 16.11 -13.94
N VAL A 358 -4.01 15.27 -12.94
CA VAL A 358 -4.35 13.86 -13.14
C VAL A 358 -5.68 13.73 -13.90
N GLU A 359 -6.70 14.43 -13.44
CA GLU A 359 -8.03 14.41 -14.05
C GLU A 359 -7.98 15.07 -15.45
N ALA A 360 -7.26 16.19 -15.57
CA ALA A 360 -7.09 16.88 -16.85
C ALA A 360 -6.42 15.97 -17.88
N LEU A 361 -5.33 15.29 -17.51
CA LEU A 361 -4.59 14.39 -18.39
C LEU A 361 -5.44 13.17 -18.79
N ARG A 362 -6.18 12.60 -17.84
CA ARG A 362 -7.10 11.48 -18.10
C ARG A 362 -8.14 11.84 -19.15
N HIS A 363 -8.78 13.02 -19.02
CA HIS A 363 -9.76 13.48 -19.98
C HIS A 363 -9.12 13.89 -21.32
N ALA A 364 -7.93 14.48 -21.31
CA ALA A 364 -7.20 14.80 -22.56
C ALA A 364 -6.88 13.51 -23.34
N ALA A 365 -6.43 12.46 -22.66
CA ALA A 365 -6.17 11.15 -23.27
C ALA A 365 -7.42 10.53 -23.91
N GLN A 366 -8.58 10.70 -23.27
CA GLN A 366 -9.85 10.16 -23.75
C GLN A 366 -10.52 11.04 -24.82
N SER A 367 -10.10 12.29 -24.97
CA SER A 367 -10.61 13.20 -26.00
C SER A 367 -10.21 12.79 -27.42
N GLY A 368 -9.18 11.96 -27.57
CA GLY A 368 -8.62 11.60 -28.86
C GLY A 368 -7.92 12.77 -29.56
N ASP A 369 -7.57 13.85 -28.84
CA ASP A 369 -6.85 15.00 -29.36
C ASP A 369 -5.37 14.93 -28.95
N PRO A 370 -4.46 14.50 -29.87
CA PRO A 370 -3.06 14.33 -29.53
C PRO A 370 -2.36 15.65 -29.18
N ALA A 371 -2.80 16.77 -29.77
CA ALA A 371 -2.19 18.07 -29.52
C ALA A 371 -2.46 18.55 -28.08
N LEU A 372 -3.73 18.44 -27.64
CA LEU A 372 -4.12 18.75 -26.25
C LEU A 372 -3.39 17.85 -25.24
N LEU A 373 -3.32 16.54 -25.55
CA LEU A 373 -2.62 15.59 -24.69
C LEU A 373 -1.15 15.92 -24.53
N THR A 374 -0.47 16.25 -25.65
CA THR A 374 0.96 16.63 -25.64
C THR A 374 1.18 17.94 -24.90
N GLU A 375 0.32 18.95 -25.11
CA GLU A 375 0.38 20.22 -24.39
C GLU A 375 0.31 19.98 -22.86
N PHE A 376 -0.59 19.11 -22.42
CA PHE A 376 -0.76 18.82 -21.01
C PHE A 376 0.39 18.00 -20.43
N LEU A 377 0.96 17.07 -21.21
CA LEU A 377 2.16 16.34 -20.82
C LEU A 377 3.37 17.28 -20.67
N HIS A 378 3.61 18.17 -21.62
CA HIS A 378 4.69 19.17 -21.50
C HIS A 378 4.53 20.04 -20.26
N ARG A 379 3.29 20.43 -19.95
CA ARG A 379 2.98 21.31 -18.82
C ARG A 379 3.13 20.64 -17.45
N TRP A 380 2.72 19.38 -17.32
CA TRP A 380 2.57 18.74 -16.00
C TRP A 380 3.40 17.48 -15.78
N ALA A 381 4.13 16.98 -16.78
CA ALA A 381 4.93 15.78 -16.59
C ALA A 381 5.88 15.89 -15.38
N PRO A 382 6.62 16.99 -15.17
CA PRO A 382 7.48 17.12 -13.99
C PRO A 382 6.71 17.00 -12.66
N GLU A 383 5.54 17.64 -12.56
CA GLU A 383 4.70 17.58 -11.36
C GLU A 383 4.15 16.16 -11.11
N LEU A 384 3.65 15.51 -12.15
CA LEU A 384 3.10 14.15 -12.07
C LEU A 384 4.17 13.13 -11.69
N VAL A 385 5.37 13.28 -12.25
CA VAL A 385 6.53 12.47 -11.87
C VAL A 385 6.89 12.67 -10.41
N ALA A 386 7.00 13.91 -9.96
CA ALA A 386 7.36 14.24 -8.59
C ALA A 386 6.33 13.73 -7.58
N ARG A 387 5.05 13.71 -7.96
CA ARG A 387 3.97 13.13 -7.15
C ARG A 387 3.92 11.61 -7.16
N GLY A 388 4.49 10.95 -8.18
CA GLY A 388 4.44 9.48 -8.34
C GLY A 388 3.22 8.96 -9.11
N GLU A 389 2.55 9.81 -9.89
CA GLU A 389 1.37 9.46 -10.69
C GLU A 389 1.73 8.70 -11.99
N HIS A 390 2.58 7.67 -11.83
CA HIS A 390 3.21 6.95 -12.94
C HIS A 390 2.21 6.20 -13.83
N GLY A 391 1.15 5.64 -13.26
CA GLY A 391 0.18 4.83 -14.01
C GLY A 391 -0.57 5.65 -15.07
N GLU A 392 -1.06 6.84 -14.70
CA GLU A 392 -1.74 7.75 -15.63
C GLU A 392 -0.75 8.34 -16.65
N LEU A 393 0.43 8.69 -16.18
CA LEU A 393 1.47 9.26 -17.04
C LEU A 393 1.91 8.27 -18.12
N LEU A 394 2.17 7.00 -17.79
CA LEU A 394 2.55 5.97 -18.77
C LEU A 394 1.47 5.74 -19.83
N ARG A 395 0.21 5.69 -19.41
CA ARG A 395 -0.92 5.55 -20.35
C ARG A 395 -1.00 6.74 -21.32
N ALA A 396 -0.87 7.94 -20.78
CA ALA A 396 -0.90 9.18 -21.57
C ALA A 396 0.29 9.27 -22.54
N LEU A 397 1.50 8.92 -22.07
CA LEU A 397 2.72 8.88 -22.90
C LEU A 397 2.55 7.90 -24.07
N GLY A 398 2.06 6.67 -23.81
CA GLY A 398 1.83 5.68 -24.87
C GLY A 398 0.85 6.16 -25.93
N LEU A 399 -0.21 6.87 -25.52
CA LEU A 399 -1.19 7.44 -26.46
C LEU A 399 -0.61 8.63 -27.25
N ALA A 400 0.17 9.50 -26.59
CA ALA A 400 0.80 10.64 -27.24
C ALA A 400 1.86 10.18 -28.27
N GLU A 401 2.69 9.20 -27.93
CA GLU A 401 3.69 8.63 -28.86
C GLU A 401 3.05 7.97 -30.07
N ALA A 402 1.95 7.26 -29.87
CA ALA A 402 1.20 6.65 -30.99
C ALA A 402 0.58 7.69 -31.96
N GLY A 403 0.25 8.86 -31.45
CA GLY A 403 -0.33 9.97 -32.23
C GLY A 403 0.69 10.93 -32.87
N HIS A 404 1.99 10.84 -32.49
CA HIS A 404 3.02 11.77 -32.97
C HIS A 404 4.02 11.07 -33.91
N PRO A 405 4.15 11.56 -35.14
CA PRO A 405 5.10 10.97 -36.11
C PRO A 405 6.57 11.35 -35.86
N ARG A 406 6.84 12.31 -34.96
CA ARG A 406 8.19 12.78 -34.64
C ARG A 406 8.54 12.51 -33.19
N PRO A 407 9.80 12.17 -32.85
CA PRO A 407 10.26 12.04 -31.48
C PRO A 407 10.09 13.36 -30.73
N ASP A 408 9.57 13.30 -29.52
CA ASP A 408 9.39 14.43 -28.61
C ASP A 408 10.28 14.25 -27.39
N ALA A 409 11.10 15.29 -27.10
CA ALA A 409 12.07 15.22 -26.02
C ALA A 409 11.41 15.29 -24.63
N TRP A 410 10.32 16.05 -24.46
CA TRP A 410 9.57 16.09 -23.21
C TRP A 410 8.97 14.72 -22.87
N LEU A 411 8.35 14.07 -23.85
CA LEU A 411 7.77 12.75 -23.66
C LEU A 411 8.82 11.70 -23.30
N ALA A 412 9.99 11.75 -23.98
CA ALA A 412 11.09 10.86 -23.70
C ALA A 412 11.66 11.07 -22.29
N LEU A 413 11.82 12.33 -21.84
CA LEU A 413 12.31 12.63 -20.49
C LEU A 413 11.27 12.25 -19.41
N ALA A 414 9.99 12.48 -19.67
CA ALA A 414 8.92 12.03 -18.77
C ALA A 414 8.91 10.49 -18.62
N SER A 415 9.08 9.76 -19.73
CA SER A 415 9.24 8.30 -19.72
C SER A 415 10.48 7.88 -18.93
N ALA A 416 11.62 8.56 -19.14
CA ALA A 416 12.86 8.30 -18.39
C ALA A 416 12.66 8.44 -16.87
N GLN A 417 11.97 9.49 -16.44
CA GLN A 417 11.68 9.72 -15.02
C GLN A 417 10.77 8.63 -14.43
N VAL A 418 9.75 8.19 -15.17
CA VAL A 418 8.91 7.07 -14.75
C VAL A 418 9.73 5.79 -14.63
N HIS A 419 10.64 5.53 -15.57
CA HIS A 419 11.56 4.39 -15.50
C HIS A 419 12.51 4.49 -14.30
N LEU A 420 13.02 5.68 -13.97
CA LEU A 420 13.81 5.90 -12.75
C LEU A 420 12.98 5.63 -11.48
N GLY A 421 11.76 6.12 -11.46
CA GLY A 421 10.82 5.86 -10.36
C GLY A 421 10.54 4.38 -10.14
N ASN A 422 10.55 3.60 -11.20
CA ASN A 422 10.34 2.14 -11.17
C ASN A 422 11.66 1.33 -11.06
N GLY A 423 12.81 1.97 -10.87
CA GLY A 423 14.11 1.30 -10.75
C GLY A 423 14.73 0.81 -12.07
N ASN A 424 14.07 1.02 -13.21
CA ASN A 424 14.56 0.58 -14.52
C ASN A 424 15.56 1.58 -15.14
N ARG A 425 16.77 1.62 -14.59
CA ARG A 425 17.84 2.55 -15.02
C ARG A 425 18.21 2.37 -16.48
N ARG A 426 18.17 1.15 -17.00
CA ARG A 426 18.53 0.87 -18.41
C ARG A 426 17.55 1.52 -19.38
N ALA A 427 16.25 1.40 -19.14
CA ALA A 427 15.23 2.04 -19.94
C ALA A 427 15.31 3.57 -19.80
N ALA A 428 15.51 4.08 -18.58
CA ALA A 428 15.69 5.51 -18.34
C ALA A 428 16.88 6.09 -19.13
N THR A 429 18.02 5.40 -19.14
CA THR A 429 19.20 5.82 -19.91
C THR A 429 18.89 5.87 -21.41
N ALA A 430 18.23 4.85 -21.94
CA ALA A 430 17.84 4.81 -23.35
C ALA A 430 16.90 5.97 -23.73
N ASP A 431 15.99 6.35 -22.83
CA ASP A 431 15.06 7.46 -23.06
C ASP A 431 15.77 8.82 -22.97
N VAL A 432 16.72 9.00 -22.06
CA VAL A 432 17.55 10.20 -22.00
C VAL A 432 18.37 10.36 -23.29
N GLU A 433 18.96 9.25 -23.79
CA GLU A 433 19.65 9.26 -25.05
C GLU A 433 18.73 9.56 -26.25
N ARG A 434 17.51 9.05 -26.21
CA ARG A 434 16.48 9.37 -27.21
C ARG A 434 16.12 10.84 -27.21
N ALA A 435 15.93 11.44 -26.03
CA ALA A 435 15.69 12.87 -25.87
C ALA A 435 16.84 13.72 -26.42
N ALA A 436 18.10 13.30 -26.21
CA ALA A 436 19.29 14.01 -26.68
C ALA A 436 19.43 14.03 -28.21
N ARG A 437 18.79 13.12 -28.93
CA ARG A 437 18.80 13.06 -30.41
C ARG A 437 17.82 14.04 -31.05
N VAL A 438 16.94 14.64 -30.30
CA VAL A 438 15.96 15.62 -30.80
C VAL A 438 16.66 16.98 -30.86
N THR A 439 16.93 17.48 -32.09
CA THR A 439 17.76 18.67 -32.33
C THR A 439 17.00 20.01 -32.31
N ASP A 440 15.68 19.99 -32.23
CA ASP A 440 14.83 21.19 -32.39
C ASP A 440 14.57 21.93 -31.04
N ILE A 441 15.54 21.85 -30.11
CA ILE A 441 15.38 22.24 -28.69
C ILE A 441 15.98 23.63 -28.39
N ALA A 442 16.58 24.30 -29.37
CA ALA A 442 17.29 25.55 -29.14
C ALA A 442 16.34 26.65 -28.63
N GLY A 443 16.36 26.89 -27.30
CA GLY A 443 15.62 27.98 -26.63
C GLY A 443 14.59 27.58 -25.58
N ASP A 444 14.26 26.30 -25.43
CA ASP A 444 13.37 25.83 -24.33
C ASP A 444 14.18 25.57 -23.06
N VAL A 445 14.24 26.61 -22.20
CA VAL A 445 14.99 26.57 -20.94
C VAL A 445 14.42 25.50 -19.99
N ALA A 446 13.09 25.33 -19.94
CA ALA A 446 12.43 24.36 -19.05
C ALA A 446 12.76 22.92 -19.47
N LEU A 447 12.76 22.64 -20.76
CA LEU A 447 13.16 21.34 -21.31
C LEU A 447 14.63 21.02 -21.00
N ASP A 448 15.54 22.01 -21.15
CA ASP A 448 16.95 21.82 -20.82
C ASP A 448 17.17 21.55 -19.34
N GLN A 449 16.45 22.26 -18.48
CA GLN A 449 16.42 22.03 -17.03
C GLN A 449 15.91 20.63 -16.70
N PHE A 450 14.81 20.19 -17.32
CA PHE A 450 14.23 18.86 -17.12
C PHE A 450 15.20 17.76 -17.60
N ARG A 451 15.82 17.95 -18.76
CA ARG A 451 16.84 17.04 -19.29
C ARG A 451 18.03 16.92 -18.34
N THR A 452 18.52 18.04 -17.84
CA THR A 452 19.67 18.08 -16.93
C THR A 452 19.35 17.36 -15.61
N ALA A 453 18.19 17.63 -15.02
CA ALA A 453 17.75 16.96 -13.80
C ALA A 453 17.63 15.44 -14.01
N THR A 454 16.97 15.02 -15.09
CA THR A 454 16.77 13.61 -15.43
C THR A 454 18.09 12.89 -15.68
N SER A 455 19.02 13.49 -16.42
CA SER A 455 20.35 12.92 -16.68
C SER A 455 21.15 12.72 -15.40
N ARG A 456 21.10 13.67 -14.48
CA ARG A 456 21.79 13.58 -13.18
C ARG A 456 21.19 12.48 -12.28
N LEU A 457 19.87 12.39 -12.20
CA LEU A 457 19.19 11.34 -11.46
C LEU A 457 19.44 9.96 -12.05
N ALA A 458 19.60 9.86 -13.37
CA ALA A 458 20.01 8.63 -14.05
C ALA A 458 21.50 8.27 -13.85
N GLY A 459 22.30 9.16 -13.26
CA GLY A 459 23.74 8.96 -13.08
C GLY A 459 24.58 9.22 -14.35
N LEU A 460 24.03 9.93 -15.33
CA LEU A 460 24.66 10.20 -16.64
C LEU A 460 25.31 11.59 -16.70
N GLY A 461 25.17 12.43 -15.67
CA GLY A 461 25.64 13.80 -15.67
C GLY A 461 27.00 13.96 -15.02
N GLY A 462 27.91 14.74 -15.65
CA GLY A 462 29.12 15.26 -15.02
C GLY A 462 28.84 16.37 -14.01
N GLN A 463 29.89 16.93 -13.37
CA GLN A 463 29.77 18.04 -12.44
C GLN A 463 28.91 19.19 -12.99
N PRO A 464 27.95 19.70 -12.17
CA PRO A 464 27.08 20.76 -12.61
C PRO A 464 27.85 22.07 -12.82
N PRO A 465 27.65 22.81 -13.90
CA PRO A 465 27.92 24.23 -13.88
C PRO A 465 27.04 24.91 -12.83
N ASP A 466 27.61 25.84 -12.11
CA ASP A 466 26.99 26.52 -10.94
C ASP A 466 26.12 27.73 -11.37
N ASP A 467 25.57 27.72 -12.54
CA ASP A 467 24.98 28.89 -13.21
C ASP A 467 23.58 28.61 -13.72
N GLY A 468 22.66 28.44 -12.86
CA GLY A 468 21.28 28.30 -13.30
C GLY A 468 20.34 29.20 -12.53
N THR A 469 19.62 30.06 -13.23
CA THR A 469 18.36 30.60 -12.71
C THR A 469 17.48 29.46 -12.24
N ALA A 470 17.06 29.51 -10.98
CA ALA A 470 16.14 28.52 -10.43
C ALA A 470 14.91 28.40 -11.34
N PRO A 471 14.45 27.18 -11.67
CA PRO A 471 13.24 27.02 -12.45
C PRO A 471 12.05 27.73 -11.81
N ALA A 472 11.21 28.35 -12.61
CA ALA A 472 9.98 28.99 -12.12
C ALA A 472 8.93 27.94 -11.70
N ASP A 473 8.97 26.75 -12.31
CA ASP A 473 8.11 25.62 -11.96
C ASP A 473 8.66 24.91 -10.72
N PRO A 474 7.86 24.76 -9.64
CA PRO A 474 8.31 24.14 -8.40
C PRO A 474 8.77 22.67 -8.56
N ALA A 475 8.12 21.91 -9.47
CA ALA A 475 8.47 20.52 -9.67
C ALA A 475 9.83 20.39 -10.40
N LEU A 476 10.05 21.22 -11.41
CA LEU A 476 11.37 21.29 -12.07
C LEU A 476 12.44 21.78 -11.11
N ALA A 477 12.14 22.77 -10.25
CA ALA A 477 13.07 23.24 -9.23
C ALA A 477 13.48 22.11 -8.29
N ALA A 478 12.51 21.37 -7.74
CA ALA A 478 12.74 20.26 -6.83
C ALA A 478 13.52 19.12 -7.50
N LEU A 479 13.17 18.75 -8.73
CA LEU A 479 13.90 17.73 -9.51
C LEU A 479 15.34 18.15 -9.81
N ASN A 480 15.58 19.43 -10.13
CA ASN A 480 16.94 19.94 -10.36
C ASN A 480 17.78 19.92 -9.09
N LEU A 481 17.22 20.34 -7.95
CA LEU A 481 17.88 20.25 -6.64
C LEU A 481 18.23 18.80 -6.31
N ALA A 482 17.27 17.88 -6.43
CA ALA A 482 17.51 16.46 -6.21
C ALA A 482 18.59 15.89 -7.13
N GLY A 483 18.55 16.25 -8.44
CA GLY A 483 19.54 15.85 -9.43
C GLY A 483 20.95 16.40 -9.12
N ARG A 484 21.06 17.66 -8.69
CA ARG A 484 22.35 18.24 -8.26
C ARG A 484 22.91 17.52 -7.03
N GLY A 485 22.06 17.28 -6.05
CA GLY A 485 22.44 16.55 -4.86
C GLY A 485 22.88 15.12 -5.17
N ALA A 486 22.15 14.40 -6.02
CA ALA A 486 22.53 13.06 -6.46
C ALA A 486 23.88 13.05 -7.19
N ALA A 487 24.12 14.00 -8.09
CA ALA A 487 25.39 14.12 -8.80
C ALA A 487 26.57 14.36 -7.84
N ARG A 488 26.38 15.20 -6.81
CA ARG A 488 27.42 15.46 -5.79
C ARG A 488 27.74 14.23 -4.93
N ILE A 489 26.78 13.35 -4.67
CA ILE A 489 27.02 12.11 -3.93
C ILE A 489 28.00 11.20 -4.69
N PHE A 490 27.81 11.06 -5.99
CA PHE A 490 28.53 10.06 -6.81
C PHE A 490 29.78 10.64 -7.53
N SER A 491 29.95 11.97 -7.57
CA SER A 491 31.05 12.64 -8.27
C SER A 491 31.92 13.51 -7.35
N ARG A 492 32.02 13.13 -6.05
CA ARG A 492 32.79 13.90 -5.08
C ARG A 492 34.26 14.02 -5.52
N PRO A 493 34.81 15.25 -5.69
CA PRO A 493 36.22 15.45 -6.06
C PRO A 493 37.15 14.92 -4.98
N ALA A 494 38.27 14.34 -5.36
CA ALA A 494 39.30 13.86 -4.43
C ALA A 494 39.90 14.97 -3.54
N ASP A 495 39.79 16.23 -3.96
CA ASP A 495 40.39 17.41 -3.31
C ASP A 495 39.44 18.14 -2.34
N GLU A 496 38.22 17.65 -2.15
CA GLU A 496 37.26 18.30 -1.26
C GLU A 496 37.70 18.19 0.21
N PRO A 497 37.69 19.29 1.00
CA PRO A 497 38.17 19.26 2.38
C PRO A 497 37.34 18.31 3.24
N ALA A 498 37.99 17.66 4.23
CA ALA A 498 37.36 16.68 5.12
C ALA A 498 36.17 17.25 5.92
N ASN A 499 36.02 18.57 6.00
CA ASN A 499 34.94 19.27 6.69
C ASN A 499 33.82 19.76 5.77
N ALA A 500 33.76 19.33 4.50
CA ALA A 500 32.63 19.66 3.63
C ALA A 500 31.34 19.04 4.18
N PRO A 501 30.18 19.72 3.99
CA PRO A 501 28.90 19.19 4.49
C PRO A 501 28.67 17.79 3.96
N THR A 502 28.41 16.85 4.85
CA THR A 502 28.32 15.41 4.55
C THR A 502 27.11 15.06 3.69
N VAL A 503 26.04 15.84 3.80
CA VAL A 503 24.84 15.73 2.96
C VAL A 503 24.74 17.00 2.12
N PRO A 504 24.58 16.90 0.78
CA PRO A 504 24.41 18.10 -0.04
C PRO A 504 23.18 18.92 0.36
N ALA A 505 23.34 20.21 0.57
CA ALA A 505 22.23 21.11 0.94
C ALA A 505 21.11 21.09 -0.11
N ASP A 506 21.44 20.90 -1.39
CA ASP A 506 20.47 20.74 -2.46
C ASP A 506 19.45 19.63 -2.18
N LEU A 507 19.82 18.54 -1.49
CA LEU A 507 18.87 17.46 -1.16
C LEU A 507 17.93 17.85 -0.04
N GLU A 508 18.40 18.64 0.93
CA GLU A 508 17.56 19.15 2.00
C GLU A 508 16.58 20.19 1.48
N ASP A 509 17.03 21.07 0.60
CA ASP A 509 16.18 22.05 -0.08
C ASP A 509 15.14 21.34 -0.99
N ALA A 510 15.56 20.30 -1.74
CA ALA A 510 14.66 19.49 -2.55
C ALA A 510 13.60 18.78 -1.68
N LEU A 511 14.01 18.25 -0.52
CA LEU A 511 13.10 17.59 0.43
C LEU A 511 12.10 18.59 1.02
N ALA A 512 12.57 19.77 1.44
CA ALA A 512 11.72 20.81 1.98
C ALA A 512 10.67 21.26 0.94
N LEU A 513 11.09 21.51 -0.30
CA LEU A 513 10.21 21.89 -1.40
C LEU A 513 9.22 20.77 -1.75
N SER A 514 9.69 19.51 -1.73
CA SER A 514 8.81 18.35 -2.01
C SER A 514 7.70 18.21 -0.98
N ARG A 515 7.98 18.45 0.29
CA ARG A 515 7.00 18.44 1.38
C ARG A 515 5.99 19.58 1.27
N ASP A 516 6.48 20.81 0.99
CA ASP A 516 5.62 21.98 0.81
C ASP A 516 4.64 21.81 -0.35
N GLN A 517 5.09 21.22 -1.45
CA GLN A 517 4.31 21.02 -2.68
C GLN A 517 3.64 19.65 -2.77
N HIS A 518 3.75 18.80 -1.74
CA HIS A 518 3.19 17.43 -1.70
C HIS A 518 3.67 16.54 -2.86
N PHE A 519 4.97 16.59 -3.20
CA PHE A 519 5.62 15.72 -4.18
C PHE A 519 6.06 14.42 -3.52
N GLY A 520 5.11 13.52 -3.25
CA GLY A 520 5.33 12.36 -2.40
C GLY A 520 6.46 11.42 -2.88
N LEU A 521 6.55 11.14 -4.19
CA LEU A 521 7.62 10.27 -4.70
C LEU A 521 9.00 10.93 -4.59
N LEU A 522 9.08 12.22 -4.93
CA LEU A 522 10.33 12.96 -4.84
C LEU A 522 10.78 13.13 -3.38
N GLU A 523 9.86 13.24 -2.43
CA GLU A 523 10.17 13.18 -0.99
C GLU A 523 10.87 11.86 -0.64
N VAL A 524 10.31 10.71 -1.03
CA VAL A 524 10.91 9.40 -0.78
C VAL A 524 12.29 9.30 -1.43
N GLN A 525 12.43 9.77 -2.66
CA GLN A 525 13.71 9.79 -3.39
C GLN A 525 14.76 10.64 -2.68
N CYS A 526 14.41 11.85 -2.26
CA CYS A 526 15.31 12.74 -1.52
C CYS A 526 15.76 12.10 -0.19
N LEU A 527 14.86 11.49 0.56
CA LEU A 527 15.17 10.78 1.80
C LEU A 527 16.13 9.61 1.57
N CYS A 528 15.92 8.81 0.51
CA CYS A 528 16.85 7.74 0.13
C CYS A 528 18.24 8.28 -0.25
N LEU A 529 18.30 9.37 -0.98
CA LEU A 529 19.57 10.00 -1.38
C LEU A 529 20.28 10.62 -0.16
N ILE A 530 19.55 11.27 0.74
CA ILE A 530 20.09 11.80 2.01
C ILE A 530 20.67 10.65 2.85
N GLY A 531 19.92 9.54 2.98
CA GLY A 531 20.40 8.35 3.68
C GLY A 531 21.65 7.75 3.04
N THR A 532 21.71 7.68 1.71
CA THR A 532 22.89 7.22 0.97
C THR A 532 24.09 8.15 1.17
N ALA A 533 23.90 9.47 1.12
CA ALA A 533 24.94 10.45 1.40
C ALA A 533 25.47 10.32 2.83
N ALA A 534 24.59 10.13 3.79
CA ALA A 534 24.95 9.93 5.19
C ALA A 534 25.76 8.63 5.40
N LEU A 535 25.39 7.50 4.72
CA LEU A 535 26.20 6.28 4.74
C LEU A 535 27.62 6.51 4.23
N ILE A 536 27.74 7.19 3.10
CA ILE A 536 29.06 7.49 2.49
C ILE A 536 29.88 8.39 3.40
N ALA A 537 29.26 9.34 4.07
CA ALA A 537 29.88 10.24 5.05
C ALA A 537 30.21 9.55 6.38
N GLY A 538 29.68 8.36 6.62
CA GLY A 538 29.85 7.61 7.86
C GLY A 538 28.81 7.90 8.95
N ASP A 539 27.85 8.78 8.74
CA ASP A 539 26.78 9.10 9.70
C ASP A 539 25.66 8.04 9.65
N GLN A 540 25.85 6.97 10.42
CA GLN A 540 24.93 5.82 10.42
C GLN A 540 23.58 6.12 11.08
N ALA A 541 23.55 7.03 12.05
CA ALA A 541 22.32 7.41 12.72
C ALA A 541 21.41 8.18 11.75
N ARG A 542 21.95 9.21 11.10
CA ARG A 542 21.21 9.98 10.09
C ARG A 542 20.78 9.15 8.91
N ALA A 543 21.63 8.21 8.48
CA ALA A 543 21.27 7.29 7.39
C ALA A 543 20.06 6.42 7.75
N GLN A 544 20.02 5.90 8.97
CA GLN A 544 18.88 5.11 9.46
C GLN A 544 17.63 5.97 9.56
N ASP A 545 17.72 7.17 10.18
CA ASP A 545 16.57 8.06 10.36
C ASP A 545 15.94 8.46 9.00
N ALA A 546 16.79 8.78 8.01
CA ALA A 546 16.35 9.11 6.66
C ALA A 546 15.69 7.91 5.97
N ALA A 547 16.24 6.70 6.14
CA ALA A 547 15.65 5.49 5.58
C ALA A 547 14.31 5.13 6.24
N ASP A 548 14.20 5.25 7.56
CA ASP A 548 12.96 5.02 8.30
C ASP A 548 11.86 6.02 7.87
N ALA A 549 12.22 7.29 7.68
CA ALA A 549 11.31 8.32 7.15
C ALA A 549 10.88 8.01 5.71
N ALA A 550 11.79 7.53 4.84
CA ALA A 550 11.47 7.15 3.47
C ALA A 550 10.47 5.98 3.42
N VAL A 551 10.69 4.94 4.24
CA VAL A 551 9.76 3.79 4.34
C VAL A 551 8.40 4.23 4.85
N ALA A 552 8.35 5.09 5.86
CA ALA A 552 7.10 5.61 6.41
C ALA A 552 6.33 6.48 5.39
N SER A 553 7.02 7.36 4.65
CA SER A 553 6.42 8.17 3.60
C SER A 553 5.89 7.30 2.45
N ALA A 554 6.67 6.31 2.00
CA ALA A 554 6.24 5.36 0.97
C ALA A 554 4.99 4.56 1.41
N ALA A 555 4.95 4.11 2.67
CA ALA A 555 3.81 3.40 3.24
C ALA A 555 2.54 4.26 3.25
N ALA A 556 2.66 5.54 3.60
CA ALA A 556 1.53 6.48 3.61
C ALA A 556 0.90 6.69 2.22
N HIS A 557 1.68 6.51 1.16
CA HIS A 557 1.23 6.61 -0.24
C HIS A 557 0.88 5.26 -0.87
N GLY A 558 0.96 4.14 -0.14
CA GLY A 558 0.68 2.81 -0.66
C GLY A 558 1.78 2.22 -1.58
N TRP A 559 2.99 2.75 -1.54
CA TRP A 559 4.12 2.32 -2.38
C TRP A 559 5.01 1.27 -1.71
N HIS A 560 4.40 0.32 -1.01
CA HIS A 560 5.14 -0.76 -0.32
C HIS A 560 6.04 -1.56 -1.27
N ASP A 561 5.60 -1.76 -2.51
CA ASP A 561 6.30 -2.55 -3.53
C ASP A 561 7.14 -1.71 -4.50
N SER A 562 7.47 -0.45 -4.15
CA SER A 562 8.29 0.40 -5.00
C SER A 562 9.79 0.09 -4.89
N SER A 563 10.56 0.31 -5.95
CA SER A 563 12.02 0.17 -5.93
C SER A 563 12.68 1.15 -4.96
N TRP A 564 12.07 2.30 -4.70
CA TRP A 564 12.55 3.28 -3.73
C TRP A 564 12.35 2.83 -2.29
N THR A 565 11.27 2.07 -1.99
CA THR A 565 11.11 1.40 -0.70
C THR A 565 12.21 0.35 -0.50
N ALA A 566 12.54 -0.42 -1.53
CA ALA A 566 13.65 -1.37 -1.48
C ALA A 566 15.01 -0.66 -1.29
N ALA A 567 15.22 0.50 -1.94
CA ALA A 567 16.42 1.31 -1.76
C ALA A 567 16.53 1.87 -0.33
N ALA A 568 15.44 2.36 0.24
CA ALA A 568 15.39 2.81 1.63
C ALA A 568 15.74 1.67 2.60
N LEU A 569 15.20 0.47 2.38
CA LEU A 569 15.52 -0.73 3.15
C LEU A 569 16.98 -1.16 3.01
N ALA A 570 17.61 -0.96 1.83
CA ALA A 570 19.04 -1.19 1.63
C ALA A 570 19.88 -0.24 2.48
N VAL A 571 19.55 1.04 2.49
CA VAL A 571 20.20 2.06 3.34
C VAL A 571 20.05 1.70 4.81
N ARG A 572 18.83 1.38 5.24
CA ARG A 572 18.53 0.95 6.61
C ARG A 572 19.33 -0.28 7.03
N ALA A 573 19.37 -1.31 6.18
CA ALA A 573 20.09 -2.55 6.45
C ALA A 573 21.60 -2.30 6.60
N HIS A 574 22.19 -1.46 5.75
CA HIS A 574 23.58 -1.07 5.83
C HIS A 574 23.88 -0.31 7.15
N ALA A 575 23.08 0.71 7.46
CA ALA A 575 23.25 1.49 8.69
C ALA A 575 23.16 0.60 9.94
N LEU A 576 22.15 -0.25 10.03
CA LEU A 576 21.96 -1.19 11.14
C LEU A 576 23.12 -2.18 11.27
N LEU A 577 23.63 -2.70 10.14
CA LEU A 577 24.80 -3.60 10.15
C LEU A 577 26.03 -2.88 10.68
N SER A 578 26.28 -1.66 10.23
CA SER A 578 27.43 -0.84 10.69
C SER A 578 27.34 -0.49 12.17
N ARG A 579 26.15 -0.29 12.70
CA ARG A 579 25.83 -0.08 14.11
C ARG A 579 25.86 -1.36 14.94
N GLY A 580 26.20 -2.50 14.36
CA GLY A 580 26.34 -3.78 15.04
C GLY A 580 25.02 -4.41 15.50
N VAL A 581 23.95 -4.24 14.75
CA VAL A 581 22.61 -4.79 15.00
C VAL A 581 22.23 -5.72 13.84
N PRO A 582 22.83 -6.93 13.74
CA PRO A 582 22.70 -7.77 12.55
C PRO A 582 21.31 -8.37 12.35
N GLU A 583 20.53 -8.68 13.41
CA GLU A 583 19.18 -9.24 13.25
C GLU A 583 18.24 -8.26 12.51
N PRO A 584 18.06 -6.99 12.95
CA PRO A 584 17.26 -6.02 12.23
C PRO A 584 17.82 -5.70 10.82
N ALA A 585 19.15 -5.72 10.66
CA ALA A 585 19.78 -5.54 9.35
C ALA A 585 19.40 -6.65 8.37
N SER A 586 19.45 -7.92 8.81
CA SER A 586 19.02 -9.06 8.01
C SER A 586 17.54 -9.01 7.68
N GLN A 587 16.70 -8.61 8.62
CA GLN A 587 15.25 -8.48 8.41
C GLN A 587 14.94 -7.40 7.38
N ALA A 588 15.53 -6.20 7.50
CA ALA A 588 15.35 -5.13 6.54
C ALA A 588 15.83 -5.53 5.13
N ALA A 589 16.97 -6.24 5.05
CA ALA A 589 17.46 -6.74 3.78
C ALA A 589 16.52 -7.79 3.14
N LEU A 590 15.96 -8.71 3.92
CA LEU A 590 14.99 -9.69 3.45
C LEU A 590 13.69 -9.05 2.99
N GLU A 591 13.18 -8.08 3.74
CA GLU A 591 11.99 -7.31 3.37
C GLU A 591 12.21 -6.61 2.02
N GLY A 592 13.36 -5.93 1.85
CA GLY A 592 13.71 -5.28 0.59
C GLY A 592 13.86 -6.26 -0.59
N LEU A 593 14.46 -7.44 -0.37
CA LEU A 593 14.59 -8.48 -1.41
C LEU A 593 13.25 -9.12 -1.78
N GLY A 594 12.25 -9.07 -0.90
CA GLY A 594 10.89 -9.54 -1.16
C GLY A 594 10.05 -8.60 -2.03
N ILE A 595 10.50 -7.37 -2.27
CA ILE A 595 9.82 -6.40 -3.11
C ILE A 595 10.05 -6.73 -4.58
N ALA A 596 8.96 -7.02 -5.32
CA ALA A 596 9.06 -7.47 -6.72
C ALA A 596 9.76 -6.44 -7.63
N SER A 597 9.57 -5.15 -7.40
CA SER A 597 10.23 -4.08 -8.18
C SER A 597 11.73 -3.97 -7.90
N ALA A 598 12.24 -4.51 -6.78
CA ALA A 598 13.68 -4.55 -6.51
C ALA A 598 14.43 -5.44 -7.50
N GLU A 599 13.77 -6.41 -8.13
CA GLU A 599 14.37 -7.24 -9.18
C GLU A 599 14.76 -6.43 -10.42
N GLN A 600 14.14 -5.27 -10.63
CA GLN A 600 14.40 -4.38 -11.76
C GLN A 600 15.58 -3.44 -11.52
N ASP A 601 16.02 -3.24 -10.26
CA ASP A 601 17.18 -2.43 -9.90
C ASP A 601 18.32 -3.30 -9.35
N PRO A 602 19.26 -3.73 -10.20
CA PRO A 602 20.36 -4.62 -9.79
C PRO A 602 21.28 -4.02 -8.73
N LEU A 603 21.41 -2.67 -8.66
CA LEU A 603 22.24 -2.02 -7.65
C LEU A 603 21.61 -2.07 -6.27
N VAL A 604 20.31 -1.84 -6.17
CA VAL A 604 19.57 -1.97 -4.92
C VAL A 604 19.61 -3.42 -4.43
N ARG A 605 19.36 -4.36 -5.32
CA ARG A 605 19.43 -5.80 -5.02
C ARG A 605 20.82 -6.20 -4.54
N PHE A 606 21.88 -5.73 -5.21
CA PHE A 606 23.27 -5.96 -4.79
C PHE A 606 23.53 -5.45 -3.38
N ALA A 607 23.12 -4.20 -3.07
CA ALA A 607 23.28 -3.61 -1.74
C ALA A 607 22.53 -4.41 -0.65
N LEU A 608 21.29 -4.82 -0.92
CA LEU A 608 20.49 -5.65 -0.01
C LEU A 608 21.15 -7.00 0.26
N ARG A 609 21.64 -7.69 -0.77
CA ARG A 609 22.33 -8.97 -0.62
C ARG A 609 23.64 -8.82 0.15
N CYS A 610 24.41 -7.75 -0.10
CA CYS A 610 25.61 -7.47 0.68
C CYS A 610 25.31 -7.23 2.15
N ALA A 611 24.27 -6.44 2.46
CA ALA A 611 23.83 -6.22 3.83
C ALA A 611 23.40 -7.52 4.52
N ARG A 612 22.61 -8.34 3.82
CA ARG A 612 22.16 -9.65 4.31
C ARG A 612 23.34 -10.60 4.54
N GLY A 613 24.27 -10.70 3.59
CA GLY A 613 25.45 -11.53 3.71
C GLY A 613 26.32 -11.16 4.91
N GLY A 614 26.54 -9.84 5.10
CA GLY A 614 27.23 -9.32 6.29
C GLY A 614 26.49 -9.64 7.59
N ALA A 615 25.17 -9.48 7.59
CA ALA A 615 24.33 -9.77 8.76
C ALA A 615 24.30 -11.26 9.12
N LEU A 616 24.11 -12.15 8.14
CA LEU A 616 24.20 -13.61 8.34
C LEU A 616 25.56 -14.04 8.93
N PHE A 617 26.63 -13.44 8.40
CA PHE A 617 27.98 -13.69 8.91
C PHE A 617 28.12 -13.30 10.39
N ASP A 618 27.61 -12.13 10.75
CA ASP A 618 27.69 -11.61 12.12
C ASP A 618 26.76 -12.38 13.09
N LEU A 619 25.64 -12.95 12.59
CA LEU A 619 24.73 -13.82 13.34
C LEU A 619 25.29 -15.24 13.58
N GLY A 620 26.41 -15.60 12.94
CA GLY A 620 27.10 -16.89 13.13
C GLY A 620 26.94 -17.87 11.99
N ASP A 621 26.02 -17.64 11.02
CA ASP A 621 25.95 -18.43 9.80
C ASP A 621 26.98 -17.91 8.76
N ARG A 622 28.24 -18.07 9.13
CA ARG A 622 29.36 -17.51 8.39
C ARG A 622 29.51 -18.03 6.96
N PRO A 623 29.33 -19.38 6.70
CA PRO A 623 29.39 -19.87 5.32
C PRO A 623 28.29 -19.32 4.43
N ALA A 624 27.04 -19.25 4.93
CA ALA A 624 25.92 -18.69 4.18
C ALA A 624 26.13 -17.21 3.92
N GLY A 625 26.66 -16.47 4.92
CA GLY A 625 26.97 -15.03 4.76
C GLY A 625 27.99 -14.78 3.67
N LEU A 626 29.08 -15.55 3.61
CA LEU A 626 30.08 -15.43 2.54
C LEU A 626 29.51 -15.81 1.17
N LEU A 627 28.74 -16.89 1.11
CA LEU A 627 28.10 -17.33 -0.14
C LEU A 627 27.18 -16.24 -0.69
N GLU A 628 26.35 -15.62 0.15
CA GLU A 628 25.46 -14.53 -0.24
C GLU A 628 26.23 -13.33 -0.84
N LEU A 629 27.38 -12.97 -0.25
CA LEU A 629 28.26 -11.92 -0.78
C LEU A 629 28.85 -12.29 -2.16
N GLN A 630 29.24 -13.53 -2.35
CA GLN A 630 29.79 -14.02 -3.62
C GLN A 630 28.71 -14.09 -4.71
N GLU A 631 27.53 -14.57 -4.37
CA GLU A 631 26.40 -14.60 -5.29
C GLU A 631 25.94 -13.20 -5.69
N ALA A 632 25.95 -12.23 -4.75
CA ALA A 632 25.66 -10.83 -5.08
C ALA A 632 26.63 -10.30 -6.16
N HIS A 633 27.91 -10.58 -6.04
CA HIS A 633 28.90 -10.20 -7.05
C HIS A 633 28.72 -10.94 -8.38
N ALA A 634 28.35 -12.21 -8.35
CA ALA A 634 28.09 -12.98 -9.57
C ALA A 634 26.86 -12.45 -10.32
N GLU A 635 25.82 -12.07 -9.58
CA GLU A 635 24.57 -11.53 -10.15
C GLU A 635 24.77 -10.14 -10.78
N ILE A 636 25.49 -9.21 -10.11
CA ILE A 636 25.74 -7.87 -10.64
C ILE A 636 26.66 -7.90 -11.88
N GLY A 637 27.51 -8.91 -11.99
CA GLY A 637 28.37 -9.15 -13.17
C GLY A 637 29.26 -7.97 -13.51
N ALA A 638 29.21 -7.53 -14.78
CA ALA A 638 30.01 -6.44 -15.30
C ALA A 638 29.36 -5.06 -15.14
N MET A 639 28.21 -4.96 -14.47
CA MET A 639 27.54 -3.66 -14.27
C MET A 639 28.41 -2.75 -13.39
N PRO A 640 28.56 -1.45 -13.75
CA PRO A 640 29.32 -0.52 -12.93
C PRO A 640 28.62 -0.28 -11.59
N VAL A 641 29.32 -0.60 -10.49
CA VAL A 641 28.87 -0.34 -9.12
C VAL A 641 29.53 0.93 -8.61
N PRO A 642 28.83 1.85 -7.96
CA PRO A 642 29.42 3.05 -7.35
C PRO A 642 30.56 2.71 -6.40
N ALA A 643 31.65 3.51 -6.40
CA ALA A 643 32.87 3.24 -5.63
C ALA A 643 32.62 2.96 -4.13
N PRO A 644 31.79 3.74 -3.40
CA PRO A 644 31.52 3.46 -1.98
C PRO A 644 30.85 2.11 -1.75
N LEU A 645 29.92 1.72 -2.59
CA LEU A 645 29.21 0.44 -2.48
C LEU A 645 30.13 -0.73 -2.82
N ALA A 646 30.97 -0.57 -3.85
CA ALA A 646 31.96 -1.58 -4.23
C ALA A 646 33.01 -1.78 -3.13
N ALA A 647 33.53 -0.71 -2.55
CA ALA A 647 34.49 -0.74 -1.44
C ALA A 647 33.88 -1.44 -0.21
N TRP A 648 32.66 -1.09 0.17
CA TRP A 648 31.96 -1.71 1.29
C TRP A 648 31.75 -3.22 1.08
N ALA A 649 31.25 -3.61 -0.10
CA ALA A 649 31.03 -5.02 -0.43
C ALA A 649 32.35 -5.82 -0.41
N ALA A 650 33.43 -5.25 -0.99
CA ALA A 650 34.75 -5.89 -1.00
C ALA A 650 35.32 -6.08 0.43
N LEU A 651 35.18 -5.07 1.30
CA LEU A 651 35.60 -5.18 2.69
C LEU A 651 34.83 -6.27 3.45
N LEU A 652 33.50 -6.35 3.25
CA LEU A 652 32.68 -7.40 3.87
C LEU A 652 33.13 -8.80 3.43
N GLU A 653 33.29 -9.01 2.12
CA GLU A 653 33.65 -10.31 1.56
C GLU A 653 35.09 -10.71 1.94
N ASN A 654 36.04 -9.80 1.80
CA ASN A 654 37.44 -10.07 2.18
C ASN A 654 37.56 -10.46 3.65
N ARG A 655 36.91 -9.67 4.54
CA ARG A 655 36.94 -9.97 5.98
C ARG A 655 36.28 -11.30 6.31
N ALA A 656 35.14 -11.60 5.70
CA ALA A 656 34.45 -12.87 5.87
C ALA A 656 35.28 -14.04 5.39
N ALA A 657 35.91 -13.92 4.24
CA ALA A 657 36.78 -14.98 3.68
C ALA A 657 38.01 -15.25 4.57
N LEU A 658 38.67 -14.20 5.09
CA LEU A 658 39.81 -14.36 6.00
C LEU A 658 39.42 -15.04 7.32
N LEU A 659 38.27 -14.68 7.88
CA LEU A 659 37.78 -15.30 9.11
C LEU A 659 37.32 -16.74 8.96
N LEU A 660 37.09 -17.20 7.73
CA LEU A 660 36.82 -18.59 7.36
C LEU A 660 38.06 -19.37 6.89
N ASP A 661 39.27 -18.76 6.94
CA ASP A 661 40.51 -19.31 6.43
C ASP A 661 40.46 -19.65 4.94
N LEU A 662 39.88 -18.78 4.15
CA LEU A 662 39.72 -18.86 2.68
C LEU A 662 40.54 -17.77 1.95
N PRO A 663 41.90 -17.87 1.93
CA PRO A 663 42.74 -16.79 1.42
C PRO A 663 42.56 -16.52 -0.08
N VAL A 664 42.18 -17.51 -0.85
CA VAL A 664 41.91 -17.33 -2.30
C VAL A 664 40.69 -16.44 -2.51
N ALA A 665 39.60 -16.67 -1.78
CA ALA A 665 38.41 -15.84 -1.85
C ALA A 665 38.73 -14.41 -1.41
N ALA A 666 39.47 -14.22 -0.32
CA ALA A 666 39.94 -12.92 0.14
C ALA A 666 40.75 -12.16 -0.91
N THR A 667 41.69 -12.88 -1.59
CA THR A 667 42.51 -12.30 -2.69
C THR A 667 41.61 -11.92 -3.88
N THR A 668 40.62 -12.74 -4.21
CA THR A 668 39.66 -12.44 -5.30
C THR A 668 38.87 -11.17 -5.03
N ALA A 669 38.33 -10.98 -3.80
CA ALA A 669 37.63 -9.77 -3.41
C ALA A 669 38.55 -8.53 -3.51
N MET A 670 39.80 -8.65 -3.07
CA MET A 670 40.81 -7.58 -3.18
C MET A 670 41.14 -7.28 -4.65
N GLY A 671 41.30 -8.30 -5.50
CA GLY A 671 41.56 -8.15 -6.94
C GLY A 671 40.43 -7.40 -7.67
N ARG A 672 39.17 -7.66 -7.33
CA ARG A 672 38.02 -6.91 -7.90
C ARG A 672 38.07 -5.41 -7.57
N LEU A 673 38.40 -5.06 -6.32
CA LEU A 673 38.55 -3.67 -5.93
C LEU A 673 39.76 -3.02 -6.61
N ALA A 674 40.90 -3.71 -6.66
CA ALA A 674 42.13 -3.23 -7.30
C ALA A 674 41.97 -2.97 -8.81
N ALA A 675 41.20 -3.80 -9.50
CA ALA A 675 40.92 -3.66 -10.91
C ALA A 675 40.14 -2.35 -11.27
N ARG A 676 39.55 -1.70 -10.29
CA ARG A 676 38.83 -0.42 -10.47
C ARG A 676 39.77 0.78 -10.54
N GLY A 677 40.92 0.69 -9.92
CA GLY A 677 41.89 1.80 -9.81
C GLY A 677 41.48 2.89 -8.78
N ASP A 678 40.43 2.66 -8.01
CA ASP A 678 40.01 3.46 -6.88
C ASP A 678 40.04 2.62 -5.58
N GLY A 679 40.08 3.21 -4.40
CA GLY A 679 40.03 2.50 -3.13
C GLY A 679 41.39 2.02 -2.58
N ASP A 680 42.46 2.78 -2.79
CA ASP A 680 43.79 2.46 -2.24
C ASP A 680 43.80 2.32 -0.72
N GLY A 681 42.93 3.08 -0.01
CA GLY A 681 42.77 3.00 1.42
C GLY A 681 42.19 1.66 1.87
N GLU A 682 41.12 1.24 1.26
CA GLU A 682 40.49 -0.07 1.53
C GLU A 682 41.42 -1.23 1.14
N LEU A 683 42.14 -1.11 0.03
CA LEU A 683 43.15 -2.10 -0.36
C LEU A 683 44.30 -2.21 0.65
N ALA A 684 44.75 -1.09 1.24
CA ALA A 684 45.74 -1.08 2.31
C ALA A 684 45.23 -1.84 3.55
N LEU A 685 43.96 -1.59 3.94
CA LEU A 685 43.31 -2.30 5.03
C LEU A 685 43.15 -3.80 4.75
N MET A 686 42.73 -4.20 3.55
CA MET A 686 42.56 -5.61 3.15
C MET A 686 43.92 -6.35 3.17
N ARG A 687 45.02 -5.71 2.72
CA ARG A 687 46.39 -6.25 2.84
C ARG A 687 46.80 -6.41 4.32
N ALA A 688 46.45 -5.42 5.16
CA ALA A 688 46.71 -5.50 6.59
C ALA A 688 45.96 -6.64 7.27
N TRP A 689 44.69 -6.86 6.93
CA TRP A 689 43.91 -7.98 7.43
C TRP A 689 44.51 -9.35 6.98
N SER A 690 44.96 -9.45 5.72
CA SER A 690 45.63 -10.66 5.22
C SER A 690 46.94 -10.91 5.96
N ALA A 691 47.73 -9.88 6.22
CA ALA A 691 48.96 -9.98 7.03
C ALA A 691 48.66 -10.37 8.48
N ALA A 692 47.60 -9.80 9.06
CA ALA A 692 47.15 -10.11 10.42
C ALA A 692 46.67 -11.55 10.54
N ALA A 693 45.94 -12.07 9.56
CA ALA A 693 45.53 -13.47 9.49
C ALA A 693 46.74 -14.44 9.43
N ALA A 694 47.78 -14.06 8.71
CA ALA A 694 49.05 -14.77 8.67
C ALA A 694 49.91 -14.58 9.93
N GLY A 695 49.48 -13.81 10.93
CA GLY A 695 50.24 -13.57 12.15
C GLY A 695 51.37 -12.56 12.01
N ALA A 696 51.52 -11.90 10.86
CA ALA A 696 52.62 -10.98 10.51
C ALA A 696 52.35 -9.56 11.02
N ALA A 697 52.46 -9.32 12.34
CA ALA A 697 52.08 -8.06 13.00
C ALA A 697 52.83 -6.84 12.45
N ARG A 698 54.11 -6.91 12.17
CA ARG A 698 54.88 -5.82 11.57
C ARG A 698 54.36 -5.42 10.18
N THR A 699 54.07 -6.43 9.34
CA THR A 699 53.56 -6.21 7.98
C THR A 699 52.16 -5.62 8.02
N ALA A 700 51.30 -6.07 8.91
CA ALA A 700 49.96 -5.55 9.07
C ALA A 700 49.97 -4.08 9.46
N ARG A 701 50.81 -3.70 10.45
CA ARG A 701 50.98 -2.29 10.88
C ARG A 701 51.54 -1.40 9.76
N ALA A 702 52.58 -1.90 9.03
CA ALA A 702 53.13 -1.16 7.90
C ALA A 702 52.12 -0.93 6.78
N ALA A 703 51.22 -1.86 6.57
CA ALA A 703 50.18 -1.72 5.54
C ALA A 703 49.12 -0.66 5.86
N VAL A 704 48.81 -0.41 7.13
CA VAL A 704 47.83 0.63 7.55
C VAL A 704 48.48 1.98 7.85
N ALA A 705 49.82 2.06 7.99
CA ALA A 705 50.50 3.28 8.32
C ALA A 705 50.16 4.46 7.39
N PRO A 706 50.09 4.28 6.02
CA PRO A 706 49.72 5.37 5.12
C PRO A 706 48.31 5.90 5.35
N LEU A 707 47.37 5.06 5.80
CA LEU A 707 46.01 5.44 6.16
C LEU A 707 46.01 6.29 7.46
N LEU A 708 46.72 5.81 8.47
CA LEU A 708 46.79 6.46 9.78
C LEU A 708 47.57 7.79 9.75
N GLU A 709 48.54 7.91 8.85
CA GLU A 709 49.31 9.13 8.59
C GLU A 709 48.57 10.11 7.66
N GLY A 710 47.42 9.69 7.05
CA GLY A 710 46.65 10.52 6.16
C GLY A 710 47.25 10.71 4.75
N THR A 711 48.32 9.96 4.39
CA THR A 711 48.92 9.99 3.05
C THR A 711 48.10 9.25 2.01
N VAL A 712 47.30 8.27 2.42
CA VAL A 712 46.30 7.60 1.60
C VAL A 712 44.92 7.82 2.24
N ARG A 713 43.95 8.25 1.43
CA ARG A 713 42.58 8.50 1.92
C ARG A 713 41.69 7.31 1.57
N PRO A 714 40.87 6.86 2.51
CA PRO A 714 39.85 5.84 2.22
C PRO A 714 38.62 6.46 1.55
N ILE A 715 37.89 5.64 0.78
CA ILE A 715 36.58 5.98 0.23
C ILE A 715 35.56 6.05 1.36
N LEU A 716 35.61 5.11 2.31
CA LEU A 716 34.71 5.00 3.45
C LEU A 716 35.42 5.46 4.73
N PRO A 717 34.91 6.47 5.43
CA PRO A 717 35.50 6.95 6.69
C PRO A 717 35.66 5.86 7.74
N ALA A 718 34.72 4.88 7.78
CA ALA A 718 34.76 3.75 8.72
C ALA A 718 36.01 2.86 8.55
N THR A 719 36.66 2.86 7.37
CA THR A 719 37.91 2.16 7.08
C THR A 719 39.03 2.55 8.07
N LEU A 720 39.04 3.82 8.52
CA LEU A 720 40.01 4.29 9.53
C LEU A 720 39.81 3.64 10.89
N VAL A 721 38.57 3.32 11.29
CA VAL A 721 38.29 2.61 12.55
C VAL A 721 38.95 1.23 12.52
N ASP A 722 38.74 0.49 11.43
CA ASP A 722 39.35 -0.83 11.25
C ASP A 722 40.88 -0.73 11.17
N ALA A 723 41.45 0.28 10.52
CA ALA A 723 42.89 0.51 10.47
C ALA A 723 43.50 0.73 11.87
N TRP A 724 42.86 1.56 12.70
CA TRP A 724 43.27 1.72 14.12
C TRP A 724 43.16 0.43 14.92
N LEU A 725 42.13 -0.39 14.66
CA LEU A 725 41.98 -1.69 15.33
C LEU A 725 43.07 -2.72 14.88
N VAL A 726 43.57 -2.65 13.64
CA VAL A 726 44.78 -3.40 13.23
C VAL A 726 45.98 -2.92 14.01
N GLU A 727 46.16 -1.60 14.23
CA GLU A 727 47.24 -1.08 15.04
C GLU A 727 47.15 -1.54 16.51
N VAL A 728 45.95 -1.53 17.11
CA VAL A 728 45.69 -2.12 18.44
C VAL A 728 46.14 -3.58 18.49
N TRP A 729 45.69 -4.38 17.50
CA TRP A 729 46.05 -5.80 17.43
C TRP A 729 47.59 -6.00 17.33
N GLY A 730 48.22 -5.22 16.44
CA GLY A 730 49.67 -5.30 16.22
C GLY A 730 50.49 -4.90 17.43
N ALA A 731 50.09 -3.83 18.15
CA ALA A 731 50.71 -3.39 19.37
C ALA A 731 50.56 -4.45 20.51
N LEU A 732 49.39 -5.04 20.67
CA LEU A 732 49.15 -6.14 21.63
C LEU A 732 50.06 -7.34 21.35
N ARG A 733 50.22 -7.69 20.08
CA ARG A 733 51.10 -8.81 19.66
C ARG A 733 52.60 -8.53 19.92
N SER A 734 52.96 -7.27 19.92
CA SER A 734 54.32 -6.81 20.25
C SER A 734 54.53 -6.55 21.75
N GLY A 735 53.52 -6.76 22.61
CA GLY A 735 53.58 -6.52 24.04
C GLY A 735 53.49 -5.01 24.44
N ASP A 736 53.30 -4.12 23.49
CA ASP A 736 53.24 -2.68 23.70
C ASP A 736 51.82 -2.22 24.09
N ARG A 737 51.47 -2.40 25.37
CA ARG A 737 50.15 -2.00 25.92
C ARG A 737 49.89 -0.52 25.85
N PRO A 738 50.85 0.38 26.10
CA PRO A 738 50.64 1.83 25.96
C PRO A 738 50.22 2.21 24.54
N ALA A 739 50.94 1.75 23.50
CA ALA A 739 50.59 1.99 22.10
C ALA A 739 49.23 1.38 21.76
N ALA A 740 48.87 0.20 22.25
CA ALA A 740 47.57 -0.40 22.06
C ALA A 740 46.42 0.43 22.64
N ARG A 741 46.63 1.04 23.83
CA ARG A 741 45.62 1.95 24.44
C ARG A 741 45.46 3.25 23.65
N GLN A 742 46.58 3.83 23.20
CA GLN A 742 46.55 5.04 22.37
C GLN A 742 45.82 4.79 21.05
N ALA A 743 46.11 3.68 20.36
CA ALA A 743 45.44 3.30 19.15
C ALA A 743 43.94 3.02 19.36
N LEU A 744 43.57 2.38 20.49
CA LEU A 744 42.17 2.18 20.84
C LEU A 744 41.44 3.50 21.08
N GLN A 745 42.04 4.44 21.77
CA GLN A 745 41.45 5.75 21.95
C GLN A 745 41.21 6.48 20.63
N ALA A 746 42.18 6.39 19.70
CA ALA A 746 42.01 6.96 18.36
C ALA A 746 40.86 6.25 17.60
N ALA A 747 40.77 4.94 17.68
CA ALA A 747 39.66 4.20 17.07
C ALA A 747 38.30 4.64 17.60
N LEU A 748 38.16 4.79 18.91
CA LEU A 748 36.92 5.23 19.55
C LEU A 748 36.56 6.69 19.15
N THR A 749 37.56 7.60 19.16
CA THR A 749 37.35 9.00 18.75
C THR A 749 36.85 9.12 17.32
N VAL A 750 37.34 8.28 16.40
CA VAL A 750 36.90 8.28 15.01
C VAL A 750 35.51 7.62 14.87
N ALA A 751 35.24 6.55 15.61
CA ALA A 751 34.02 5.75 15.46
C ALA A 751 32.79 6.39 16.13
N GLU A 752 32.96 7.09 17.23
CA GLU A 752 31.87 7.64 18.05
C GLU A 752 30.96 8.61 17.27
N PRO A 753 31.46 9.64 16.56
CA PRO A 753 30.59 10.53 15.75
C PRO A 753 29.89 9.84 14.60
N MET A 754 30.41 8.69 14.12
CA MET A 754 29.84 7.89 13.04
C MET A 754 28.84 6.84 13.53
N ASP A 755 28.78 6.58 14.83
CA ASP A 755 28.02 5.50 15.46
C ASP A 755 28.34 4.10 14.88
N VAL A 756 29.62 3.85 14.54
CA VAL A 756 30.10 2.60 13.93
C VAL A 756 30.60 1.65 15.02
N LEU A 757 29.85 0.59 15.31
CA LEU A 757 30.14 -0.37 16.36
C LEU A 757 30.65 -1.73 15.83
N ARG A 758 30.29 -2.08 14.58
CA ARG A 758 30.61 -3.39 13.98
C ARG A 758 32.10 -3.76 14.00
N PRO A 759 33.07 -2.87 13.69
CA PRO A 759 34.49 -3.19 13.76
C PRO A 759 34.94 -3.70 15.15
N PHE A 760 34.40 -3.10 16.22
CA PHE A 760 34.69 -3.50 17.59
C PHE A 760 34.05 -4.85 17.94
N ALA A 761 32.85 -5.13 17.42
CA ALA A 761 32.18 -6.40 17.60
C ALA A 761 32.97 -7.56 16.97
N MET A 762 33.62 -7.32 15.82
CA MET A 762 34.39 -8.30 15.05
C MET A 762 35.86 -8.46 15.52
N ALA A 763 36.34 -7.60 16.40
CA ALA A 763 37.72 -7.61 16.85
C ALA A 763 38.00 -8.75 17.87
N GLY A 764 39.28 -9.17 17.99
CA GLY A 764 39.70 -10.27 18.84
C GLY A 764 39.55 -10.04 20.36
N GLN A 765 39.77 -11.07 21.19
CA GLN A 765 39.59 -11.01 22.65
C GLN A 765 40.50 -9.99 23.34
N GLY A 766 41.70 -9.74 22.83
CA GLY A 766 42.62 -8.73 23.42
C GLY A 766 42.02 -7.33 23.48
N LEU A 767 41.19 -6.95 22.50
CA LEU A 767 40.49 -5.68 22.49
C LEU A 767 39.48 -5.55 23.65
N ARG A 768 38.82 -6.64 24.01
CA ARG A 768 37.84 -6.63 25.11
C ARG A 768 38.48 -6.24 26.44
N VAL A 769 39.64 -6.78 26.69
CA VAL A 769 40.38 -6.46 27.94
C VAL A 769 40.71 -4.96 27.98
N LEU A 770 41.18 -4.42 26.86
CA LEU A 770 41.49 -2.99 26.79
C LEU A 770 40.25 -2.10 26.91
N LEU A 771 39.11 -2.48 26.28
CA LEU A 771 37.87 -1.73 26.43
C LEU A 771 37.35 -1.74 27.86
N VAL A 772 37.43 -2.88 28.56
CA VAL A 772 37.05 -2.98 29.97
C VAL A 772 37.99 -2.14 30.86
N ASP A 773 39.32 -2.17 30.62
CA ASP A 773 40.31 -1.34 31.32
C ASP A 773 40.01 0.15 31.09
N GLN A 774 39.62 0.57 29.89
CA GLN A 774 39.31 1.96 29.52
C GLN A 774 38.09 2.50 30.28
N LEU A 775 37.08 1.62 30.50
CA LEU A 775 35.88 2.02 31.26
C LEU A 775 36.13 2.26 32.74
N GLY A 776 37.34 1.88 33.30
CA GLY A 776 37.79 2.22 34.66
C GLY A 776 36.80 1.91 35.77
N GLY A 777 35.86 0.99 35.57
CA GLY A 777 34.79 0.67 36.52
C GLY A 777 33.57 1.59 36.45
N ALA A 778 33.55 2.62 35.61
CA ALA A 778 32.35 3.42 35.34
C ALA A 778 31.38 2.58 34.48
N ARG A 779 30.17 2.37 35.00
CA ARG A 779 29.08 1.68 34.30
C ARG A 779 28.11 2.68 33.72
N ASP A 780 28.59 3.54 32.81
CA ASP A 780 27.68 4.36 32.02
C ASP A 780 27.26 3.56 30.81
N PRO A 781 25.98 3.11 30.75
CA PRO A 781 25.46 2.33 29.60
C PRO A 781 25.49 3.12 28.31
N ASP A 782 25.48 4.44 28.38
CA ASP A 782 25.46 5.34 27.24
C ASP A 782 26.86 5.66 26.70
N ALA A 783 27.92 5.35 27.46
CA ALA A 783 29.28 5.50 26.98
C ALA A 783 29.54 4.68 25.73
N PHE A 784 30.09 5.27 24.65
CA PHE A 784 30.34 4.62 23.37
C PHE A 784 31.14 3.32 23.52
N ALA A 785 32.18 3.32 24.38
CA ALA A 785 32.97 2.12 24.67
C ALA A 785 32.12 0.97 25.27
N PHE A 786 31.12 1.28 26.12
CA PHE A 786 30.18 0.28 26.63
C PHE A 786 29.28 -0.27 25.52
N ARG A 787 28.82 0.59 24.61
CA ARG A 787 28.02 0.16 23.41
C ARG A 787 28.84 -0.75 22.50
N CYS A 788 30.16 -0.48 22.32
CA CYS A 788 31.07 -1.36 21.58
C CYS A 788 31.18 -2.75 22.23
N LEU A 789 31.23 -2.83 23.56
CA LEU A 789 31.25 -4.10 24.31
C LEU A 789 29.90 -4.85 24.19
N ALA A 790 28.78 -4.13 24.22
CA ALA A 790 27.46 -4.68 24.12
C ALA A 790 27.17 -5.25 22.69
N ALA A 791 27.61 -4.54 21.64
CA ALA A 791 27.51 -4.97 20.26
C ALA A 791 28.23 -6.32 20.04
N ARG A 792 29.40 -6.49 20.63
CA ARG A 792 30.15 -7.76 20.58
C ARG A 792 29.39 -8.93 21.21
N ARG A 793 28.65 -8.71 22.29
CA ARG A 793 27.84 -9.77 22.93
C ARG A 793 26.67 -10.21 22.04
N ARG A 794 26.12 -9.29 21.25
CA ARG A 794 25.04 -9.58 20.29
C ARG A 794 25.55 -10.42 19.10
N SER A 795 26.71 -10.05 18.54
CA SER A 795 27.34 -10.77 17.43
C SER A 795 27.94 -12.12 17.83
N SER A 796 28.22 -12.34 19.13
CA SER A 796 28.75 -13.59 19.66
C SER A 796 27.67 -14.52 20.23
N ARG A 797 26.39 -14.24 20.03
CA ARG A 797 25.35 -15.19 20.41
C ARG A 797 25.43 -16.37 19.44
N PRO A 798 26.00 -17.52 19.84
CA PRO A 798 25.99 -18.68 18.97
C PRO A 798 24.53 -19.05 18.75
N VAL A 799 24.17 -19.39 17.56
CA VAL A 799 23.11 -20.37 17.34
C VAL A 799 23.56 -21.55 18.16
N SER A 800 23.00 -21.75 19.36
CA SER A 800 23.30 -22.90 20.18
C SER A 800 22.94 -24.08 19.28
N PRO A 801 23.91 -24.94 18.91
CA PRO A 801 23.55 -26.14 18.22
C PRO A 801 22.52 -26.82 19.11
N ASP A 802 21.41 -27.27 18.54
CA ASP A 802 20.36 -27.99 19.27
C ASP A 802 20.97 -29.34 19.74
N LEU A 803 21.70 -29.23 20.87
CA LEU A 803 22.16 -30.40 21.58
C LEU A 803 20.94 -30.99 22.28
N SER A 804 20.66 -32.26 22.03
CA SER A 804 19.66 -32.97 22.80
C SER A 804 20.04 -33.00 24.29
N ALA A 805 19.08 -33.18 25.17
CA ALA A 805 19.36 -33.28 26.62
C ALA A 805 20.48 -34.31 26.91
N ARG A 806 20.48 -35.43 26.21
CA ARG A 806 21.54 -36.50 26.34
C ARG A 806 22.90 -36.05 25.81
N GLU A 807 22.95 -35.30 24.72
CA GLU A 807 24.20 -34.73 24.22
C GLU A 807 24.75 -33.67 25.17
N HIS A 808 23.88 -32.93 25.86
CA HIS A 808 24.26 -31.96 26.90
C HIS A 808 24.89 -32.69 28.13
N ASP A 809 24.26 -33.79 28.59
CA ASP A 809 24.76 -34.61 29.68
C ASP A 809 26.15 -35.17 29.34
N VAL A 810 26.32 -35.70 28.13
CA VAL A 810 27.62 -36.22 27.67
C VAL A 810 28.68 -35.12 27.56
N LEU A 811 28.28 -33.94 27.04
CA LEU A 811 29.18 -32.78 26.92
C LEU A 811 29.65 -32.27 28.30
N ALA A 812 28.78 -32.25 29.30
CA ALA A 812 29.11 -31.88 30.67
C ALA A 812 30.15 -32.87 31.25
N GLN A 813 30.01 -34.15 30.99
CA GLN A 813 30.97 -35.17 31.43
C GLN A 813 32.32 -35.14 30.65
N LEU A 814 32.34 -34.59 29.44
CA LEU A 814 33.60 -34.40 28.72
C LEU A 814 34.53 -33.36 29.35
N VAL A 815 34.05 -32.53 30.27
CA VAL A 815 34.91 -31.58 31.05
C VAL A 815 35.78 -32.30 32.06
N SER A 816 35.32 -33.44 32.59
CA SER A 816 36.05 -34.26 33.58
C SER A 816 37.25 -34.96 32.92
N LEU A 817 38.11 -35.59 33.69
CA LEU A 817 39.19 -36.43 33.22
C LEU A 817 38.73 -37.86 32.92
N SER A 818 37.45 -38.15 33.02
CA SER A 818 36.86 -39.48 32.85
C SER A 818 37.04 -39.98 31.40
N ASN A 819 37.32 -41.25 31.22
CA ASN A 819 37.35 -41.88 29.92
C ASN A 819 35.93 -42.23 29.42
N LEU A 820 35.77 -42.61 28.16
CA LEU A 820 34.45 -42.85 27.57
C LEU A 820 33.71 -44.05 28.21
N GLY A 821 34.43 -44.99 28.86
CA GLY A 821 33.85 -46.09 29.62
C GLY A 821 33.25 -45.60 30.93
N GLU A 822 34.00 -44.82 31.68
CA GLU A 822 33.55 -44.20 32.95
C GLU A 822 32.33 -43.26 32.73
N ILE A 823 32.32 -42.48 31.61
CA ILE A 823 31.16 -41.66 31.23
C ILE A 823 29.95 -42.55 30.88
N ALA A 824 30.16 -43.68 30.27
CA ALA A 824 29.12 -44.63 29.96
C ALA A 824 28.49 -45.24 31.22
N ASP A 825 29.34 -45.61 32.19
CA ASP A 825 28.88 -46.14 33.47
C ASP A 825 28.10 -45.10 34.28
N GLU A 826 28.57 -43.84 34.30
CA GLU A 826 27.95 -42.75 35.06
C GLU A 826 26.60 -42.31 34.46
N LEU A 827 26.45 -42.39 33.14
CA LEU A 827 25.21 -42.04 32.42
C LEU A 827 24.28 -43.25 32.18
N GLU A 828 24.67 -44.45 32.70
CA GLU A 828 23.95 -45.75 32.56
C GLU A 828 23.63 -46.12 31.09
N VAL A 829 24.60 -45.89 30.17
CA VAL A 829 24.49 -46.20 28.75
C VAL A 829 25.67 -47.01 28.24
N SER A 830 25.54 -47.56 27.04
CA SER A 830 26.68 -48.29 26.44
C SER A 830 27.80 -47.33 25.98
N VAL A 831 29.05 -47.80 26.01
CA VAL A 831 30.22 -47.06 25.50
C VAL A 831 30.03 -46.65 24.03
N ASN A 832 29.35 -47.51 23.23
CA ASN A 832 29.04 -47.20 21.83
C ASN A 832 28.02 -46.04 21.70
N THR A 833 27.08 -45.94 22.63
CA THR A 833 26.12 -44.82 22.70
C THR A 833 26.84 -43.51 23.02
N VAL A 834 27.76 -43.51 24.00
CA VAL A 834 28.60 -42.35 24.31
C VAL A 834 29.44 -41.91 23.12
N LYS A 835 30.07 -42.88 22.42
CA LYS A 835 30.85 -42.59 21.18
C LYS A 835 30.00 -41.96 20.10
N SER A 836 28.74 -42.39 19.95
CA SER A 836 27.81 -41.81 18.99
C SER A 836 27.43 -40.38 19.35
N HIS A 837 27.13 -40.11 20.64
CA HIS A 837 26.85 -38.77 21.13
C HIS A 837 28.08 -37.84 21.00
N VAL A 838 29.28 -38.30 21.35
CA VAL A 838 30.52 -37.52 21.18
C VAL A 838 30.75 -37.17 19.70
N ARG A 839 30.49 -38.09 18.78
CA ARG A 839 30.59 -37.79 17.33
C ARG A 839 29.55 -36.78 16.87
N ALA A 840 28.31 -36.89 17.36
CA ALA A 840 27.26 -35.94 17.08
C ALA A 840 27.57 -34.55 17.66
N ILE A 841 28.07 -34.48 18.90
CA ILE A 841 28.52 -33.25 19.55
C ILE A 841 29.65 -32.60 18.75
N TYR A 842 30.66 -33.36 18.33
CA TYR A 842 31.78 -32.86 17.55
C TYR A 842 31.29 -32.30 16.19
N GLY A 843 30.36 -33.00 15.54
CA GLY A 843 29.74 -32.53 14.29
C GLY A 843 28.95 -31.25 14.49
N LYS A 844 28.12 -31.17 15.54
CA LYS A 844 27.31 -30.02 15.88
C LYS A 844 28.12 -28.79 16.35
N LEU A 845 29.25 -29.03 17.02
CA LEU A 845 30.16 -27.97 17.44
C LEU A 845 31.20 -27.59 16.36
N GLY A 846 31.33 -28.38 15.28
CA GLY A 846 32.30 -28.14 14.22
C GLY A 846 33.73 -28.38 14.67
N VAL A 847 33.97 -29.37 15.55
CA VAL A 847 35.27 -29.69 16.17
C VAL A 847 35.60 -31.17 16.02
N ASN A 848 36.87 -31.55 16.23
CA ASN A 848 37.31 -32.94 16.04
C ASN A 848 38.11 -33.53 17.23
N THR A 849 38.26 -32.76 18.32
CA THR A 849 38.90 -33.21 19.52
C THR A 849 38.10 -32.89 20.77
N ARG A 850 38.26 -33.70 21.83
CA ARG A 850 37.62 -33.46 23.14
C ARG A 850 37.98 -32.08 23.70
N ARG A 851 39.25 -31.71 23.64
CA ARG A 851 39.73 -30.41 24.15
C ARG A 851 39.09 -29.24 23.41
N THR A 852 39.03 -29.33 22.08
CA THR A 852 38.37 -28.28 21.30
C THR A 852 36.88 -28.26 21.53
N ALA A 853 36.22 -29.40 21.72
CA ALA A 853 34.81 -29.48 22.04
C ALA A 853 34.47 -28.78 23.37
N VAL A 854 35.24 -29.06 24.41
CA VAL A 854 35.06 -28.41 25.74
C VAL A 854 35.32 -26.93 25.67
N LEU A 855 36.42 -26.50 25.02
CA LEU A 855 36.71 -25.05 24.87
C LEU A 855 35.65 -24.34 24.08
N THR A 856 35.16 -24.87 22.98
CA THR A 856 34.09 -24.31 22.16
C THR A 856 32.76 -24.29 22.93
N ALA A 857 32.51 -25.32 23.74
CA ALA A 857 31.29 -25.35 24.57
C ALA A 857 31.33 -24.30 25.68
N LEU A 858 32.46 -24.06 26.32
CA LEU A 858 32.67 -22.99 27.29
C LEU A 858 32.56 -21.60 26.64
N GLU A 859 33.15 -21.43 25.44
CA GLU A 859 33.06 -20.20 24.65
C GLU A 859 31.62 -19.89 24.21
N ARG A 860 30.83 -20.91 23.94
CA ARG A 860 29.41 -20.77 23.52
C ARG A 860 28.42 -20.75 24.70
N GLY A 861 28.93 -20.87 25.94
CA GLY A 861 28.06 -20.88 27.12
C GLY A 861 27.18 -22.13 27.26
N LEU A 862 27.57 -23.23 26.61
CA LEU A 862 26.93 -24.55 26.71
C LEU A 862 27.39 -25.32 27.97
N LEU A 863 28.45 -24.86 28.60
CA LEU A 863 28.98 -25.32 29.87
C LEU A 863 29.22 -24.13 30.78
N THR A 864 28.83 -24.24 32.04
CA THR A 864 29.03 -23.21 33.09
C THR A 864 30.41 -23.30 33.73
#